data_6f19f3d499fba97ca6ef6f65a176b644
#
_entry.id   6f19f3d499fba97ca6ef6f65a176b644
#
_cell.length_a   1.000
_cell.length_b   1.000
_cell.length_c   1.000
_cell.angle_alpha   90.00
_cell.angle_beta   90.00
_cell.angle_gamma   90.00
#
_symmetry.space_group_name_H-M   'P 1'
#
loop_
_entity.id
_entity.type
_entity.pdbx_description
1 polymer ?
#
loop_
_entity_poly.entity_id
_entity_poly.type
_entity_poly.pdbx_seq_one_letter_code
_entity_poly.pdbx_strand_id
1 'polypeptide(L)'
;MRVKDIARVVREYPTPDSYISYNGHRCLIVSTEMLSGNNIVAYGKEVGAILDDFTTNYLPTDVTVSRIADQAKVVGESVNDFLINLAEAIVVIIVVMMILFPFRSALVAAVTIPVNTFISVGLMYLFGIPLNIVTLAALIVVLGMIVDNSIVVIDGYLEFLERGHSRWYSAIESAKKYFMSMLLGTVCVCVIFFPILFTMKGVWGDFVRYFPWTITINLMVSLLIAVFIVPILEFALIHRRTAKPSDKPTIVDRVQARYMKVLNWTFRHPRLTIGLGALSVVLAVVIATQLKMRMMPVAERDQFVVEIDLPAGTPLERTAQVADSMRRKLQQDERVQSVTAFVGCSAPRFQSSYAPRMAGKNNAQLIVNTRSVEATEEILDAYTDSMAYAFPDAYVKYKQLDYNNVPTFEFRFIGDDFTAAKAAAEQLAARMRSMPGLVNVHWDSEQPQPIVDIRLDPVTASQLGVTKAIAAANLSPATDAVTIADVWEGDRQIPIVMKNDTREGRQSVQSLGDLYLSTMGGQSVPLRQIASVEPSWSESKIIRRNGVHTVTVTADLKRGVMSSQVVGEIKRVAAEEIVSKLPPDVRFEIGGEEENNNEILPPIATGIGISLVIIFFFILFSFKKFGITIVSMVSTTLCLFGAMLGLWISGVPVGVTSMFGFISLLGMIMKNVILMYQHAEDERHLAHRSARDAAYDAGARRMTPIFLTTATTAVGVIPMIIEDSSFWSPVGVSIFAGGIGALIAVVTVLPVLYWKLYGKEDQKRQTREGGRSSRNAHGVDVST
;
A
#
# COMPACT_ATOMS: atom_id res chain seq x y z
N MET A 1 -66.92 22.94 18.80
CA MET A 1 -65.79 22.01 19.00
C MET A 1 -64.48 22.75 18.79
N ARG A 2 -63.59 22.76 19.75
CA ARG A 2 -62.25 23.43 19.66
C ARG A 2 -61.19 22.36 19.57
N VAL A 3 -60.01 22.67 19.01
CA VAL A 3 -58.91 21.70 18.92
C VAL A 3 -58.57 21.10 20.28
N LYS A 4 -58.56 21.90 21.35
CA LYS A 4 -58.35 21.42 22.73
C LYS A 4 -59.33 20.37 23.24
N ASP A 5 -60.50 20.25 22.57
CA ASP A 5 -61.53 19.28 23.00
C ASP A 5 -61.28 17.86 22.46
N ILE A 6 -60.39 17.76 21.42
CA ILE A 6 -60.06 16.52 20.70
C ILE A 6 -58.58 16.22 20.65
N ALA A 7 -57.71 17.21 20.90
CA ALA A 7 -56.29 17.04 20.83
C ALA A 7 -55.56 17.86 21.90
N ARG A 8 -54.45 17.34 22.37
CA ARG A 8 -53.52 18.03 23.25
C ARG A 8 -52.36 18.58 22.38
N VAL A 9 -52.23 19.90 22.36
CA VAL A 9 -51.11 20.56 21.66
C VAL A 9 -49.95 20.73 22.64
N VAL A 10 -48.82 20.15 22.33
CA VAL A 10 -47.61 20.18 23.14
C VAL A 10 -46.47 20.60 22.26
N ARG A 11 -45.60 21.53 22.73
CA ARG A 11 -44.35 21.86 22.08
C ARG A 11 -43.27 20.95 22.63
N GLU A 12 -42.72 20.12 21.79
CA GLU A 12 -41.64 19.20 22.16
C GLU A 12 -40.58 19.15 21.08
N TYR A 13 -39.36 18.73 21.42
CA TYR A 13 -38.35 18.42 20.42
C TYR A 13 -38.69 17.07 19.76
N PRO A 14 -38.44 16.92 18.46
CA PRO A 14 -38.64 15.65 17.79
C PRO A 14 -37.73 14.56 18.41
N THR A 15 -38.25 13.33 18.45
CA THR A 15 -37.43 12.18 18.80
C THR A 15 -36.26 12.08 17.79
N PRO A 16 -35.01 12.10 18.23
CA PRO A 16 -33.91 12.06 17.31
C PRO A 16 -33.82 10.71 16.60
N ASP A 17 -33.62 10.75 15.28
CA ASP A 17 -33.33 9.56 14.47
C ASP A 17 -31.83 9.18 14.51
N SER A 18 -31.01 10.10 14.97
CA SER A 18 -29.58 9.93 15.18
C SER A 18 -29.03 10.95 16.18
N TYR A 19 -27.89 10.67 16.75
CA TYR A 19 -27.16 11.66 17.56
C TYR A 19 -25.65 11.37 17.56
N ILE A 20 -24.91 12.38 17.97
CA ILE A 20 -23.45 12.31 18.10
C ILE A 20 -23.08 12.62 19.54
N SER A 21 -22.12 11.86 20.07
CA SER A 21 -21.58 12.13 21.39
C SER A 21 -20.06 12.02 21.43
N TYR A 22 -19.43 12.92 22.17
CA TYR A 22 -17.99 12.92 22.46
C TYR A 22 -17.78 12.58 23.93
N ASN A 23 -17.10 11.50 24.20
CA ASN A 23 -16.89 10.96 25.56
C ASN A 23 -18.19 10.79 26.39
N GLY A 24 -19.32 10.56 25.73
CA GLY A 24 -20.64 10.40 26.35
C GLY A 24 -21.47 11.68 26.47
N HIS A 25 -20.91 12.85 26.18
CA HIS A 25 -21.63 14.12 26.11
C HIS A 25 -22.11 14.39 24.69
N ARG A 26 -23.35 14.81 24.53
CA ARG A 26 -23.88 15.18 23.20
C ARG A 26 -23.09 16.36 22.63
N CYS A 27 -22.79 16.29 21.37
CA CYS A 27 -21.99 17.32 20.70
C CYS A 27 -22.51 17.60 19.28
N LEU A 28 -22.01 18.69 18.72
CA LEU A 28 -22.13 19.03 17.29
C LEU A 28 -20.79 18.75 16.61
N ILE A 29 -20.86 18.29 15.37
CA ILE A 29 -19.67 18.07 14.54
C ILE A 29 -19.60 19.15 13.45
N VAL A 30 -18.45 19.77 13.33
CA VAL A 30 -18.10 20.64 12.22
C VAL A 30 -17.01 19.94 11.41
N SER A 31 -17.26 19.70 10.15
CA SER A 31 -16.27 19.15 9.21
C SER A 31 -15.92 20.19 8.17
N THR A 32 -14.64 20.30 7.85
CA THR A 32 -14.10 21.21 6.83
C THR A 32 -13.31 20.41 5.80
N GLU A 33 -13.44 20.76 4.54
CA GLU A 33 -12.72 20.14 3.44
C GLU A 33 -11.83 21.16 2.75
N MET A 34 -10.63 20.74 2.38
CA MET A 34 -9.69 21.58 1.64
C MET A 34 -10.00 21.54 0.15
N LEU A 35 -9.97 22.70 -0.51
CA LEU A 35 -10.07 22.78 -1.97
C LEU A 35 -8.85 22.13 -2.63
N SER A 36 -9.09 21.45 -3.75
CA SER A 36 -8.03 20.80 -4.52
C SER A 36 -6.92 21.78 -4.92
N GLY A 37 -5.67 21.31 -4.88
CA GLY A 37 -4.50 22.11 -5.25
C GLY A 37 -3.87 22.93 -4.12
N ASN A 38 -4.48 23.01 -2.95
CA ASN A 38 -3.91 23.68 -1.79
C ASN A 38 -3.00 22.78 -0.96
N ASN A 39 -2.18 23.40 -0.10
CA ASN A 39 -1.33 22.70 0.85
C ASN A 39 -2.10 22.40 2.13
N ILE A 40 -2.26 21.11 2.46
CA ILE A 40 -3.06 20.66 3.61
C ILE A 40 -2.47 21.11 4.96
N VAL A 41 -1.16 21.19 5.08
CA VAL A 41 -0.50 21.64 6.33
C VAL A 41 -0.71 23.12 6.55
N ALA A 42 -0.62 23.94 5.48
CA ALA A 42 -0.92 25.38 5.54
C ALA A 42 -2.40 25.61 5.88
N TYR A 43 -3.29 24.88 5.20
CA TYR A 43 -4.74 24.90 5.48
C TYR A 43 -5.04 24.59 6.95
N GLY A 44 -4.43 23.52 7.51
CA GLY A 44 -4.63 23.15 8.90
C GLY A 44 -4.17 24.22 9.90
N LYS A 45 -3.10 24.96 9.57
CA LYS A 45 -2.62 26.10 10.38
C LYS A 45 -3.60 27.27 10.36
N GLU A 46 -4.14 27.59 9.19
CA GLU A 46 -5.14 28.67 9.05
C GLU A 46 -6.44 28.33 9.77
N VAL A 47 -6.96 27.11 9.57
CA VAL A 47 -8.15 26.62 10.29
C VAL A 47 -7.90 26.61 11.79
N GLY A 48 -6.70 26.19 12.22
CA GLY A 48 -6.30 26.23 13.64
C GLY A 48 -6.34 27.64 14.23
N ALA A 49 -5.76 28.60 13.54
CA ALA A 49 -5.76 29.99 14.00
C ALA A 49 -7.18 30.59 14.11
N ILE A 50 -8.05 30.31 13.12
CA ILE A 50 -9.46 30.73 13.16
C ILE A 50 -10.18 30.07 14.33
N LEU A 51 -9.95 28.78 14.57
CA LEU A 51 -10.59 28.03 15.63
C LEU A 51 -10.16 28.53 17.00
N ASP A 52 -8.88 28.84 17.18
CA ASP A 52 -8.32 29.39 18.43
C ASP A 52 -8.90 30.79 18.72
N ASP A 53 -9.00 31.65 17.69
CA ASP A 53 -9.63 32.96 17.83
C ASP A 53 -11.12 32.83 18.18
N PHE A 54 -11.83 31.95 17.50
CA PHE A 54 -13.25 31.71 17.75
C PHE A 54 -13.49 31.15 19.15
N THR A 55 -12.67 30.21 19.59
CA THR A 55 -12.79 29.61 20.93
C THR A 55 -12.51 30.62 22.03
N THR A 56 -11.55 31.51 21.80
CA THR A 56 -11.15 32.51 22.81
C THR A 56 -12.14 33.65 22.92
N ASN A 57 -12.67 34.13 21.79
CA ASN A 57 -13.40 35.42 21.74
C ASN A 57 -14.93 35.26 21.61
N TYR A 58 -15.44 34.12 21.13
CA TYR A 58 -16.85 33.96 20.78
C TYR A 58 -17.57 32.81 21.50
N LEU A 59 -16.86 31.79 21.95
CA LEU A 59 -17.50 30.66 22.64
C LEU A 59 -17.74 30.95 24.13
N PRO A 60 -18.90 30.53 24.67
CA PRO A 60 -19.14 30.49 26.11
C PRO A 60 -18.15 29.54 26.81
N THR A 61 -17.84 29.82 28.06
CA THR A 61 -16.86 29.04 28.85
C THR A 61 -17.26 27.60 29.14
N ASP A 62 -18.54 27.27 28.97
CA ASP A 62 -19.09 25.91 29.15
C ASP A 62 -19.07 25.08 27.87
N VAL A 63 -18.67 25.66 26.73
CA VAL A 63 -18.52 24.97 25.45
C VAL A 63 -17.04 24.70 25.18
N THR A 64 -16.70 23.42 24.98
CA THR A 64 -15.35 23.00 24.64
C THR A 64 -15.29 22.52 23.19
N VAL A 65 -14.21 22.84 22.51
CA VAL A 65 -13.91 22.38 21.15
C VAL A 65 -12.80 21.35 21.20
N SER A 66 -13.05 20.18 20.59
CA SER A 66 -12.07 19.10 20.50
C SER A 66 -11.89 18.67 19.05
N ARG A 67 -10.65 18.43 18.62
CA ARG A 67 -10.34 17.88 17.32
C ARG A 67 -10.40 16.36 17.37
N ILE A 68 -11.22 15.76 16.51
CA ILE A 68 -11.41 14.32 16.45
C ILE A 68 -10.53 13.71 15.37
N ALA A 69 -10.47 14.34 14.20
CA ALA A 69 -9.66 13.90 13.07
C ALA A 69 -9.03 15.11 12.41
N ASP A 70 -7.71 15.24 12.54
CA ASP A 70 -6.91 16.34 11.99
C ASP A 70 -5.94 15.78 10.96
N GLN A 71 -6.40 15.69 9.70
CA GLN A 71 -5.58 15.20 8.60
C GLN A 71 -4.36 16.10 8.34
N ALA A 72 -4.48 17.41 8.59
CA ALA A 72 -3.37 18.35 8.41
C ALA A 72 -2.23 18.08 9.41
N LYS A 73 -2.58 17.77 10.67
CA LYS A 73 -1.62 17.36 11.71
C LYS A 73 -0.91 16.06 11.30
N VAL A 74 -1.67 15.03 10.93
CA VAL A 74 -1.13 13.71 10.53
C VAL A 74 -0.16 13.83 9.35
N VAL A 75 -0.52 14.61 8.32
CA VAL A 75 0.37 14.84 7.17
C VAL A 75 1.61 15.63 7.57
N GLY A 76 1.44 16.65 8.42
CA GLY A 76 2.56 17.46 8.92
C GLY A 76 3.57 16.63 9.72
N GLU A 77 3.10 15.77 10.62
CA GLU A 77 3.92 14.83 11.39
C GLU A 77 4.62 13.82 10.47
N SER A 78 3.89 13.17 9.57
CA SER A 78 4.47 12.21 8.60
C SER A 78 5.56 12.83 7.73
N VAL A 79 5.38 14.07 7.26
CA VAL A 79 6.41 14.78 6.48
C VAL A 79 7.63 15.11 7.33
N ASN A 80 7.41 15.53 8.58
CA ASN A 80 8.50 15.86 9.49
C ASN A 80 9.34 14.62 9.85
N ASP A 81 8.69 13.52 10.23
CA ASP A 81 9.35 12.26 10.58
C ASP A 81 10.15 11.75 9.37
N PHE A 82 9.59 11.88 8.18
CA PHE A 82 10.28 11.52 6.97
C PHE A 82 11.52 12.40 6.69
N LEU A 83 11.45 13.70 6.92
CA LEU A 83 12.61 14.60 6.76
C LEU A 83 13.70 14.26 7.77
N ILE A 84 13.34 13.84 8.98
CA ILE A 84 14.27 13.33 9.99
C ILE A 84 14.95 12.06 9.47
N ASN A 85 14.18 11.08 9.01
CA ASN A 85 14.69 9.83 8.45
C ASN A 85 15.62 10.07 7.25
N LEU A 86 15.27 11.02 6.39
CA LEU A 86 16.11 11.44 5.27
C LEU A 86 17.45 12.02 5.76
N ALA A 87 17.42 12.87 6.77
CA ALA A 87 18.63 13.44 7.35
C ALA A 87 19.49 12.37 8.04
N GLU A 88 18.87 11.46 8.78
CA GLU A 88 19.56 10.32 9.40
C GLU A 88 20.20 9.42 8.35
N ALA A 89 19.50 9.07 7.28
CA ALA A 89 20.04 8.28 6.18
C ALA A 89 21.27 8.97 5.56
N ILE A 90 21.20 10.27 5.33
CA ILE A 90 22.36 11.06 4.81
C ILE A 90 23.55 10.97 5.79
N VAL A 91 23.32 11.18 7.08
CA VAL A 91 24.38 11.12 8.10
C VAL A 91 25.00 9.72 8.16
N VAL A 92 24.17 8.69 8.19
CA VAL A 92 24.62 7.30 8.26
C VAL A 92 25.44 6.93 7.01
N ILE A 93 25.01 7.33 5.81
CA ILE A 93 25.78 7.10 4.57
C ILE A 93 27.12 7.83 4.64
N ILE A 94 27.16 9.08 5.10
CA ILE A 94 28.41 9.84 5.26
C ILE A 94 29.36 9.13 6.23
N VAL A 95 28.87 8.66 7.38
CA VAL A 95 29.67 7.92 8.35
C VAL A 95 30.25 6.64 7.74
N VAL A 96 29.44 5.87 7.03
CA VAL A 96 29.88 4.64 6.37
C VAL A 96 30.94 4.95 5.29
N MET A 97 30.72 6.01 4.51
CA MET A 97 31.71 6.46 3.53
C MET A 97 33.05 6.84 4.19
N MET A 98 33.02 7.53 5.34
CA MET A 98 34.23 7.87 6.10
C MET A 98 34.97 6.65 6.65
N ILE A 99 34.26 5.56 6.95
CA ILE A 99 34.82 4.30 7.42
C ILE A 99 35.47 3.51 6.27
N LEU A 100 34.81 3.50 5.11
CA LEU A 100 35.19 2.66 3.98
C LEU A 100 36.21 3.33 3.04
N PHE A 101 36.20 4.68 2.90
CA PHE A 101 37.10 5.44 2.04
C PHE A 101 38.13 6.24 2.83
N PRO A 102 39.26 6.59 2.19
CA PRO A 102 40.14 7.62 2.73
C PRO A 102 39.38 8.92 2.95
N PHE A 103 39.59 9.57 4.09
CA PHE A 103 38.80 10.72 4.56
C PHE A 103 38.54 11.80 3.48
N ARG A 104 39.53 12.14 2.66
CA ARG A 104 39.37 13.15 1.60
C ARG A 104 38.46 12.69 0.46
N SER A 105 38.53 11.43 0.08
CA SER A 105 37.66 10.84 -0.95
C SER A 105 36.23 10.69 -0.40
N ALA A 106 36.10 10.28 0.86
CA ALA A 106 34.83 10.25 1.56
C ALA A 106 34.16 11.62 1.63
N LEU A 107 34.95 12.68 1.90
CA LEU A 107 34.44 14.05 1.94
C LEU A 107 33.88 14.52 0.59
N VAL A 108 34.55 14.18 -0.53
CA VAL A 108 34.02 14.48 -1.86
C VAL A 108 32.67 13.85 -2.07
N ALA A 109 32.55 12.55 -1.80
CA ALA A 109 31.28 11.84 -1.94
C ALA A 109 30.21 12.35 -0.95
N ALA A 110 30.58 12.65 0.29
CA ALA A 110 29.68 13.16 1.32
C ALA A 110 29.04 14.51 0.95
N VAL A 111 29.81 15.42 0.34
CA VAL A 111 29.28 16.73 -0.10
C VAL A 111 28.31 16.58 -1.29
N THR A 112 28.52 15.58 -2.15
CA THR A 112 27.63 15.41 -3.32
C THR A 112 26.22 14.98 -2.94
N ILE A 113 26.00 14.29 -1.80
CA ILE A 113 24.69 13.79 -1.38
C ILE A 113 23.71 14.94 -1.11
N PRO A 114 23.99 15.86 -0.15
CA PRO A 114 23.07 16.96 0.13
C PRO A 114 22.91 17.88 -1.08
N VAL A 115 23.99 18.15 -1.84
CA VAL A 115 23.90 18.98 -3.04
C VAL A 115 22.96 18.36 -4.07
N ASN A 116 23.07 17.06 -4.30
CA ASN A 116 22.15 16.34 -5.21
C ASN A 116 20.71 16.44 -4.74
N THR A 117 20.47 16.18 -3.46
CA THR A 117 19.12 16.19 -2.89
C THR A 117 18.49 17.57 -3.02
N PHE A 118 19.22 18.65 -2.69
CA PHE A 118 18.71 20.02 -2.83
C PHE A 118 18.39 20.40 -4.27
N ILE A 119 19.29 20.10 -5.21
CA ILE A 119 19.07 20.37 -6.64
C ILE A 119 17.86 19.58 -7.14
N SER A 120 17.75 18.31 -6.76
CA SER A 120 16.65 17.44 -7.19
C SER A 120 15.30 17.91 -6.65
N VAL A 121 15.21 18.26 -5.37
CA VAL A 121 13.99 18.84 -4.77
C VAL A 121 13.65 20.18 -5.43
N GLY A 122 14.65 21.01 -5.72
CA GLY A 122 14.42 22.26 -6.46
C GLY A 122 13.86 22.04 -7.87
N LEU A 123 14.38 21.01 -8.58
CA LEU A 123 13.84 20.62 -9.89
C LEU A 123 12.44 20.00 -9.78
N MET A 124 12.18 19.20 -8.76
CA MET A 124 10.83 18.67 -8.50
C MET A 124 9.82 19.83 -8.31
N TYR A 125 10.19 20.84 -7.54
CA TYR A 125 9.38 22.04 -7.38
C TYR A 125 9.12 22.76 -8.71
N LEU A 126 10.18 22.92 -9.53
CA LEU A 126 10.08 23.57 -10.84
C LEU A 126 9.16 22.81 -11.81
N PHE A 127 9.16 21.46 -11.75
CA PHE A 127 8.30 20.60 -12.57
C PHE A 127 6.90 20.38 -11.96
N GLY A 128 6.58 20.99 -10.83
CA GLY A 128 5.29 20.83 -10.15
C GLY A 128 5.04 19.44 -9.56
N ILE A 129 6.10 18.74 -9.20
CA ILE A 129 6.02 17.42 -8.54
C ILE A 129 5.83 17.65 -7.03
N PRO A 130 4.69 17.24 -6.45
CA PRO A 130 4.42 17.45 -5.04
C PRO A 130 5.32 16.57 -4.16
N LEU A 131 5.66 17.08 -2.98
CA LEU A 131 6.22 16.27 -1.91
C LEU A 131 5.07 15.52 -1.20
N ASN A 132 5.01 14.23 -1.42
CA ASN A 132 4.08 13.31 -0.77
C ASN A 132 4.83 12.06 -0.30
N ILE A 133 4.16 11.19 0.44
CA ILE A 133 4.73 9.95 0.98
C ILE A 133 5.51 9.17 -0.09
N VAL A 134 4.97 9.06 -1.31
CA VAL A 134 5.59 8.27 -2.39
C VAL A 134 6.84 8.94 -2.95
N THR A 135 6.82 10.27 -3.17
CA THR A 135 7.99 11.01 -3.65
C THR A 135 9.10 11.10 -2.61
N LEU A 136 8.72 11.22 -1.35
CA LEU A 136 9.64 11.20 -0.23
C LEU A 136 10.34 9.83 -0.11
N ALA A 137 9.58 8.74 -0.26
CA ALA A 137 10.16 7.41 -0.31
C ALA A 137 11.12 7.21 -1.48
N ALA A 138 10.75 7.70 -2.66
CA ALA A 138 11.63 7.65 -3.82
C ALA A 138 12.95 8.38 -3.54
N LEU A 139 12.94 9.48 -2.78
CA LEU A 139 14.15 10.19 -2.36
C LEU A 139 15.04 9.32 -1.47
N ILE A 140 14.49 8.63 -0.44
CA ILE A 140 15.32 7.75 0.42
C ILE A 140 15.87 6.55 -0.37
N VAL A 141 15.03 5.89 -1.17
CA VAL A 141 15.45 4.75 -1.99
C VAL A 141 16.61 5.12 -2.91
N VAL A 142 16.56 6.32 -3.47
CA VAL A 142 17.61 6.80 -4.42
C VAL A 142 18.86 7.27 -3.70
N LEU A 143 18.81 7.66 -2.41
CA LEU A 143 19.99 8.14 -1.68
C LEU A 143 21.20 7.21 -1.80
N GLY A 144 20.97 5.91 -1.63
CA GLY A 144 22.02 4.91 -1.78
C GLY A 144 22.58 4.85 -3.21
N MET A 145 21.75 5.08 -4.22
CA MET A 145 22.13 5.03 -5.64
C MET A 145 22.77 6.34 -6.15
N ILE A 146 22.52 7.48 -5.48
CA ILE A 146 23.09 8.79 -5.82
C ILE A 146 24.63 8.76 -5.73
N VAL A 147 25.13 8.10 -4.71
CA VAL A 147 26.57 8.06 -4.43
C VAL A 147 27.33 7.20 -5.44
N ASP A 148 26.66 6.24 -6.08
CA ASP A 148 27.26 5.26 -6.99
C ASP A 148 28.06 5.91 -8.12
N ASN A 149 27.50 6.93 -8.78
CA ASN A 149 28.18 7.61 -9.88
C ASN A 149 29.44 8.33 -9.40
N SER A 150 29.35 8.99 -8.24
CA SER A 150 30.50 9.68 -7.63
C SER A 150 31.60 8.71 -7.21
N ILE A 151 31.22 7.53 -6.64
CA ILE A 151 32.17 6.48 -6.26
C ILE A 151 32.98 5.99 -7.47
N VAL A 152 32.32 5.74 -8.61
CA VAL A 152 33.00 5.27 -9.84
C VAL A 152 34.01 6.29 -10.36
N VAL A 153 33.67 7.58 -10.32
CA VAL A 153 34.61 8.64 -10.75
C VAL A 153 35.76 8.75 -9.77
N ILE A 154 35.51 8.75 -8.46
CA ILE A 154 36.56 8.82 -7.42
C ILE A 154 37.53 7.63 -7.52
N ASP A 155 37.02 6.41 -7.70
CA ASP A 155 37.85 5.21 -7.88
C ASP A 155 38.73 5.33 -9.13
N GLY A 156 38.14 5.77 -10.24
CA GLY A 156 38.93 6.05 -11.47
C GLY A 156 39.99 7.13 -11.29
N TYR A 157 39.67 8.20 -10.56
CA TYR A 157 40.64 9.26 -10.25
C TYR A 157 41.81 8.72 -9.45
N LEU A 158 41.58 7.93 -8.42
CA LEU A 158 42.61 7.30 -7.61
C LEU A 158 43.47 6.33 -8.43
N GLU A 159 42.85 5.52 -9.31
CA GLU A 159 43.53 4.61 -10.23
C GLU A 159 44.55 5.37 -11.14
N PHE A 160 44.12 6.49 -11.74
CA PHE A 160 45.01 7.30 -12.58
C PHE A 160 46.15 7.98 -11.80
N LEU A 161 45.86 8.44 -10.55
CA LEU A 161 46.90 8.99 -9.68
C LEU A 161 47.95 7.93 -9.28
N GLU A 162 47.55 6.71 -8.98
CA GLU A 162 48.43 5.59 -8.66
C GLU A 162 49.32 5.22 -9.85
N ARG A 163 48.78 5.32 -11.08
CA ARG A 163 49.57 5.14 -12.33
C ARG A 163 50.54 6.28 -12.61
N GLY A 164 50.57 7.33 -11.79
CA GLY A 164 51.54 8.43 -11.87
C GLY A 164 51.07 9.62 -12.71
N HIS A 165 49.84 9.66 -13.18
CA HIS A 165 49.31 10.79 -13.95
C HIS A 165 49.13 12.05 -13.08
N SER A 166 49.07 13.22 -13.74
CA SER A 166 48.82 14.50 -13.07
C SER A 166 47.40 14.56 -12.51
N ARG A 167 47.17 15.35 -11.46
CA ARG A 167 45.85 15.52 -10.82
C ARG A 167 44.80 16.02 -11.80
N TRP A 168 45.14 16.98 -12.64
CA TRP A 168 44.26 17.54 -13.65
C TRP A 168 43.84 16.49 -14.68
N TYR A 169 44.83 15.76 -15.22
CA TYR A 169 44.58 14.68 -16.17
C TYR A 169 43.72 13.57 -15.56
N SER A 170 44.05 13.17 -14.35
CA SER A 170 43.31 12.13 -13.65
C SER A 170 41.82 12.51 -13.41
N ALA A 171 41.56 13.77 -13.07
CA ALA A 171 40.16 14.25 -12.83
C ALA A 171 39.35 14.28 -14.13
N ILE A 172 39.92 14.73 -15.24
CA ILE A 172 39.18 14.76 -16.52
C ILE A 172 39.02 13.36 -17.10
N GLU A 173 40.07 12.56 -17.10
CA GLU A 173 40.05 11.26 -17.76
C GLU A 173 39.22 10.23 -16.99
N SER A 174 39.11 10.33 -15.64
CA SER A 174 38.21 9.48 -14.84
C SER A 174 36.78 9.70 -15.25
N ALA A 175 36.32 10.95 -15.27
CA ALA A 175 34.94 11.27 -15.67
C ALA A 175 34.65 10.84 -17.13
N LYS A 176 35.57 11.13 -18.07
CA LYS A 176 35.42 10.79 -19.48
C LYS A 176 35.40 9.28 -19.73
N LYS A 177 36.30 8.52 -19.11
CA LYS A 177 36.41 7.05 -19.26
C LYS A 177 35.10 6.35 -18.84
N TYR A 178 34.51 6.76 -17.74
CA TYR A 178 33.34 6.09 -17.17
C TYR A 178 31.99 6.70 -17.54
N PHE A 179 31.97 7.86 -18.23
CA PHE A 179 30.74 8.59 -18.57
C PHE A 179 29.71 7.71 -19.27
N MET A 180 30.12 7.00 -20.34
CA MET A 180 29.16 6.19 -21.12
C MET A 180 28.58 5.03 -20.31
N SER A 181 29.41 4.39 -19.49
CA SER A 181 28.94 3.30 -18.61
C SER A 181 27.98 3.80 -17.53
N MET A 182 28.28 4.95 -16.93
CA MET A 182 27.40 5.57 -15.93
C MET A 182 26.10 6.03 -16.55
N LEU A 183 26.14 6.65 -17.73
CA LEU A 183 24.95 7.07 -18.46
C LEU A 183 24.06 5.87 -18.78
N LEU A 184 24.63 4.81 -19.37
CA LEU A 184 23.91 3.59 -19.70
C LEU A 184 23.28 2.95 -18.45
N GLY A 185 24.05 2.82 -17.38
CA GLY A 185 23.55 2.27 -16.12
C GLY A 185 22.43 3.13 -15.51
N THR A 186 22.59 4.45 -15.51
CA THR A 186 21.58 5.38 -14.98
C THR A 186 20.28 5.32 -15.80
N VAL A 187 20.39 5.33 -17.13
CA VAL A 187 19.21 5.21 -18.01
C VAL A 187 18.51 3.87 -17.82
N CYS A 188 19.24 2.76 -17.66
CA CYS A 188 18.63 1.46 -17.36
C CYS A 188 17.81 1.49 -16.05
N VAL A 189 18.36 2.11 -15.00
CA VAL A 189 17.63 2.26 -13.73
C VAL A 189 16.39 3.13 -13.89
N CYS A 190 16.46 4.23 -14.63
CA CYS A 190 15.30 5.10 -14.86
C CYS A 190 14.21 4.37 -15.66
N VAL A 191 14.57 3.72 -16.75
CA VAL A 191 13.63 3.09 -17.68
C VAL A 191 12.80 1.99 -17.03
N ILE A 192 13.34 1.28 -16.03
CA ILE A 192 12.62 0.16 -15.39
C ILE A 192 11.33 0.61 -14.68
N PHE A 193 11.26 1.86 -14.24
CA PHE A 193 10.10 2.38 -13.51
C PHE A 193 8.98 2.95 -14.40
N PHE A 194 9.31 3.41 -15.63
CA PHE A 194 8.32 4.10 -16.47
C PHE A 194 7.18 3.23 -17.00
N PRO A 195 7.38 1.97 -17.43
CA PRO A 195 6.29 1.16 -17.94
C PRO A 195 5.13 0.95 -16.95
N ILE A 196 5.42 0.97 -15.65
CA ILE A 196 4.39 0.85 -14.61
C ILE A 196 3.40 2.02 -14.67
N LEU A 197 3.86 3.23 -15.02
CA LEU A 197 2.98 4.39 -15.20
C LEU A 197 1.93 4.20 -16.29
N PHE A 198 2.26 3.44 -17.33
CA PHE A 198 1.36 3.20 -18.47
C PHE A 198 0.45 2.00 -18.26
N THR A 199 0.87 1.06 -17.44
CA THR A 199 0.09 -0.16 -17.16
C THR A 199 -0.90 0.03 -16.02
N MET A 200 -0.56 0.80 -14.99
CA MET A 200 -1.44 1.08 -13.86
C MET A 200 -2.40 2.23 -14.17
N LYS A 201 -3.66 2.06 -13.79
CA LYS A 201 -4.74 3.04 -14.01
C LYS A 201 -5.49 3.31 -12.71
N GLY A 202 -6.38 4.33 -12.75
CA GLY A 202 -7.22 4.71 -11.62
C GLY A 202 -6.40 5.14 -10.40
N VAL A 203 -6.88 4.86 -9.21
CA VAL A 203 -6.26 5.25 -7.93
C VAL A 203 -4.81 4.76 -7.82
N TRP A 204 -4.52 3.56 -8.31
CA TRP A 204 -3.19 2.99 -8.30
C TRP A 204 -2.21 3.68 -9.24
N GLY A 205 -2.69 4.10 -10.41
CA GLY A 205 -1.90 4.90 -11.35
C GLY A 205 -1.54 6.26 -10.74
N ASP A 206 -2.48 6.92 -10.07
CA ASP A 206 -2.24 8.19 -9.39
C ASP A 206 -1.26 8.04 -8.21
N PHE A 207 -1.36 6.94 -7.46
CA PHE A 207 -0.46 6.63 -6.35
C PHE A 207 1.01 6.53 -6.81
N VAL A 208 1.30 5.81 -7.91
CA VAL A 208 2.67 5.61 -8.40
C VAL A 208 3.17 6.71 -9.32
N ARG A 209 2.32 7.66 -9.70
CA ARG A 209 2.56 8.64 -10.78
C ARG A 209 3.89 9.38 -10.68
N TYR A 210 4.23 9.86 -9.51
CA TYR A 210 5.42 10.70 -9.32
C TYR A 210 6.68 9.91 -8.94
N PHE A 211 6.56 8.64 -8.60
CA PHE A 211 7.69 7.80 -8.19
C PHE A 211 8.79 7.68 -9.24
N PRO A 212 8.51 7.30 -10.51
CA PRO A 212 9.51 7.22 -11.56
C PRO A 212 10.18 8.56 -11.90
N TRP A 213 9.38 9.64 -11.87
CA TRP A 213 9.91 10.98 -12.14
C TRP A 213 10.88 11.43 -11.06
N THR A 214 10.54 11.21 -9.79
CA THR A 214 11.41 11.55 -8.66
C THR A 214 12.73 10.81 -8.74
N ILE A 215 12.70 9.50 -8.98
CA ILE A 215 13.91 8.69 -9.17
C ILE A 215 14.74 9.19 -10.34
N THR A 216 14.10 9.43 -11.47
CA THR A 216 14.79 9.87 -12.69
C THR A 216 15.48 11.22 -12.52
N ILE A 217 14.80 12.21 -11.95
CA ILE A 217 15.39 13.53 -11.67
C ILE A 217 16.62 13.38 -10.78
N ASN A 218 16.50 12.65 -9.68
CA ASN A 218 17.60 12.46 -8.74
C ASN A 218 18.82 11.75 -9.37
N LEU A 219 18.60 10.68 -10.13
CA LEU A 219 19.67 9.92 -10.76
C LEU A 219 20.32 10.71 -11.90
N MET A 220 19.58 11.48 -12.67
CA MET A 220 20.13 12.33 -13.72
C MET A 220 20.93 13.49 -13.13
N VAL A 221 20.45 14.10 -12.04
CA VAL A 221 21.24 15.12 -11.30
C VAL A 221 22.51 14.51 -10.74
N SER A 222 22.45 13.30 -10.16
CA SER A 222 23.62 12.58 -9.68
C SER A 222 24.66 12.34 -10.79
N LEU A 223 24.21 11.95 -11.97
CA LEU A 223 25.09 11.77 -13.12
C LEU A 223 25.79 13.09 -13.51
N LEU A 224 25.03 14.19 -13.56
CA LEU A 224 25.60 15.51 -13.88
C LEU A 224 26.62 15.97 -12.82
N ILE A 225 26.28 15.76 -11.53
CA ILE A 225 27.21 16.07 -10.43
C ILE A 225 28.48 15.24 -10.53
N ALA A 226 28.37 13.94 -10.82
CA ALA A 226 29.50 13.04 -10.94
C ALA A 226 30.45 13.44 -12.11
N VAL A 227 29.89 13.97 -13.20
CA VAL A 227 30.70 14.37 -14.39
C VAL A 227 31.28 15.76 -14.24
N PHE A 228 30.56 16.73 -13.65
CA PHE A 228 30.98 18.12 -13.63
C PHE A 228 31.55 18.58 -12.28
N ILE A 229 30.93 18.18 -11.16
CA ILE A 229 31.28 18.70 -9.84
C ILE A 229 32.33 17.81 -9.16
N VAL A 230 32.16 16.48 -9.22
CA VAL A 230 33.11 15.55 -8.57
C VAL A 230 34.54 15.73 -9.04
N PRO A 231 34.86 15.84 -10.34
CA PRO A 231 36.24 16.07 -10.81
C PRO A 231 36.86 17.35 -10.25
N ILE A 232 36.07 18.40 -10.08
CA ILE A 232 36.51 19.67 -9.49
C ILE A 232 36.85 19.49 -8.01
N LEU A 233 35.97 18.80 -7.27
CA LEU A 233 36.18 18.49 -5.86
C LEU A 233 37.38 17.56 -5.64
N GLU A 234 37.59 16.57 -6.50
CA GLU A 234 38.75 15.68 -6.49
C GLU A 234 40.06 16.45 -6.68
N PHE A 235 40.09 17.29 -7.70
CA PHE A 235 41.25 18.14 -7.95
C PHE A 235 41.54 19.08 -6.78
N ALA A 236 40.54 19.64 -6.15
CA ALA A 236 40.67 20.56 -5.01
C ALA A 236 41.12 19.85 -3.72
N LEU A 237 40.50 18.71 -3.39
CA LEU A 237 40.62 18.09 -2.07
C LEU A 237 41.58 16.91 -2.01
N ILE A 238 41.73 16.14 -3.11
CA ILE A 238 42.53 14.94 -3.12
C ILE A 238 43.92 15.25 -3.71
N HIS A 239 44.95 15.21 -2.88
CA HIS A 239 46.31 15.45 -3.28
C HIS A 239 47.10 14.13 -3.35
N ARG A 240 48.09 14.05 -4.26
CA ARG A 240 48.96 12.89 -4.35
C ARG A 240 49.62 12.65 -2.98
N ARG A 241 49.36 11.52 -2.40
CA ARG A 241 50.02 11.14 -1.14
C ARG A 241 51.42 10.66 -1.47
N THR A 242 52.42 11.43 -1.10
CA THR A 242 53.82 10.98 -0.92
C THR A 242 53.98 10.15 0.35
N ALA A 243 52.88 9.71 0.96
CA ALA A 243 52.93 8.95 2.19
C ALA A 243 53.26 7.49 1.89
N LYS A 244 54.26 6.98 2.61
CA LYS A 244 54.59 5.55 2.72
C LYS A 244 53.29 4.74 2.90
N PRO A 245 53.17 3.54 2.27
CA PRO A 245 52.03 2.68 2.51
C PRO A 245 51.81 2.53 4.03
N SER A 246 50.64 2.83 4.51
CA SER A 246 50.30 2.55 5.92
C SER A 246 50.36 1.04 6.10
N ASP A 247 51.22 0.55 6.99
CA ASP A 247 51.41 -0.87 7.27
C ASP A 247 50.14 -1.59 7.81
N LYS A 248 49.05 -0.86 8.03
CA LYS A 248 47.78 -1.44 8.48
C LYS A 248 46.79 -1.54 7.35
N PRO A 249 46.38 -2.77 6.95
CA PRO A 249 45.37 -2.97 5.92
C PRO A 249 44.03 -2.34 6.33
N THR A 250 43.40 -1.61 5.41
CA THR A 250 42.10 -1.03 5.59
C THR A 250 41.02 -2.15 5.69
N ILE A 251 39.82 -1.80 6.12
CA ILE A 251 38.70 -2.75 6.15
C ILE A 251 38.43 -3.29 4.74
N VAL A 252 38.47 -2.44 3.74
CA VAL A 252 38.28 -2.78 2.32
C VAL A 252 39.35 -3.76 1.86
N ASP A 253 40.66 -3.53 2.21
CA ASP A 253 41.74 -4.45 1.85
C ASP A 253 41.55 -5.84 2.44
N ARG A 254 41.07 -5.93 3.67
CA ARG A 254 40.75 -7.22 4.33
C ARG A 254 39.62 -7.95 3.63
N VAL A 255 38.55 -7.23 3.25
CA VAL A 255 37.42 -7.78 2.51
C VAL A 255 37.86 -8.24 1.14
N GLN A 256 38.69 -7.41 0.41
CA GLN A 256 39.27 -7.75 -0.88
C GLN A 256 40.13 -9.03 -0.79
N ALA A 257 40.98 -9.15 0.23
CA ALA A 257 41.82 -10.33 0.42
C ALA A 257 41.04 -11.61 0.66
N ARG A 258 39.92 -11.53 1.42
CA ARG A 258 39.01 -12.65 1.60
C ARG A 258 38.25 -12.99 0.32
N TYR A 259 37.75 -11.98 -0.36
CA TYR A 259 37.07 -12.16 -1.63
C TYR A 259 37.94 -12.80 -2.70
N MET A 260 39.22 -12.44 -2.80
CA MET A 260 40.16 -13.08 -3.76
C MET A 260 40.27 -14.59 -3.55
N LYS A 261 40.13 -15.08 -2.29
CA LYS A 261 40.11 -16.52 -2.03
C LYS A 261 38.81 -17.15 -2.56
N VAL A 262 37.68 -16.47 -2.39
CA VAL A 262 36.37 -16.90 -2.91
C VAL A 262 36.36 -16.89 -4.43
N LEU A 263 36.86 -15.82 -5.07
CA LEU A 263 36.95 -15.72 -6.53
C LEU A 263 37.80 -16.84 -7.12
N ASN A 264 38.98 -17.14 -6.51
CA ASN A 264 39.81 -18.25 -6.91
C ASN A 264 39.08 -19.59 -6.83
N TRP A 265 38.28 -19.79 -5.78
CA TRP A 265 37.49 -20.99 -5.59
C TRP A 265 36.38 -21.10 -6.65
N THR A 266 35.65 -20.03 -6.98
CA THR A 266 34.60 -20.02 -8.00
C THR A 266 35.13 -20.33 -9.40
N PHE A 267 36.35 -19.84 -9.73
CA PHE A 267 37.03 -20.17 -11.00
C PHE A 267 37.59 -21.59 -11.04
N ARG A 268 37.88 -22.20 -9.88
CA ARG A 268 38.27 -23.62 -9.80
C ARG A 268 37.09 -24.57 -9.96
N HIS A 269 35.89 -24.15 -9.47
CA HIS A 269 34.66 -24.95 -9.46
C HIS A 269 33.51 -24.29 -10.22
N PRO A 270 33.63 -23.98 -11.52
CA PRO A 270 32.66 -23.18 -12.25
C PRO A 270 31.27 -23.81 -12.35
N ARG A 271 31.20 -25.15 -12.47
CA ARG A 271 29.90 -25.86 -12.52
C ARG A 271 29.15 -25.74 -11.21
N LEU A 272 29.86 -25.86 -10.09
CA LEU A 272 29.26 -25.73 -8.74
C LEU A 272 28.79 -24.27 -8.51
N THR A 273 29.58 -23.28 -8.92
CA THR A 273 29.23 -21.86 -8.80
C THR A 273 27.94 -21.52 -9.56
N ILE A 274 27.83 -21.98 -10.82
CA ILE A 274 26.63 -21.77 -11.63
C ILE A 274 25.45 -22.58 -11.03
N GLY A 275 25.69 -23.80 -10.55
CA GLY A 275 24.68 -24.60 -9.87
C GLY A 275 24.13 -23.98 -8.60
N LEU A 276 25.00 -23.38 -7.76
CA LEU A 276 24.57 -22.62 -6.57
C LEU A 276 23.76 -21.37 -6.96
N GLY A 277 24.16 -20.66 -8.04
CA GLY A 277 23.36 -19.56 -8.57
C GLY A 277 21.97 -20.01 -9.05
N ALA A 278 21.89 -21.11 -9.78
CA ALA A 278 20.59 -21.64 -10.19
C ALA A 278 19.75 -22.12 -8.98
N LEU A 279 20.39 -22.77 -8.01
CA LEU A 279 19.73 -23.18 -6.77
C LEU A 279 19.14 -21.99 -5.98
N SER A 280 19.87 -20.87 -5.93
CA SER A 280 19.37 -19.66 -5.24
C SER A 280 18.08 -19.12 -5.89
N VAL A 281 17.95 -19.18 -7.22
CA VAL A 281 16.72 -18.80 -7.91
C VAL A 281 15.58 -19.75 -7.58
N VAL A 282 15.83 -21.07 -7.57
CA VAL A 282 14.81 -22.06 -7.17
C VAL A 282 14.35 -21.83 -5.73
N LEU A 283 15.29 -21.61 -4.81
CA LEU A 283 14.98 -21.30 -3.42
C LEU A 283 14.19 -19.98 -3.28
N ALA A 284 14.50 -18.96 -4.08
CA ALA A 284 13.72 -17.72 -4.10
C ALA A 284 12.26 -17.98 -4.45
N VAL A 285 11.98 -18.80 -5.45
CA VAL A 285 10.63 -19.18 -5.84
C VAL A 285 9.92 -19.97 -4.72
N VAL A 286 10.61 -20.92 -4.10
CA VAL A 286 10.06 -21.70 -2.98
C VAL A 286 9.73 -20.79 -1.79
N ILE A 287 10.63 -19.88 -1.42
CA ILE A 287 10.38 -18.91 -0.34
C ILE A 287 9.21 -18.01 -0.70
N ALA A 288 9.12 -17.55 -1.95
CA ALA A 288 8.02 -16.69 -2.40
C ALA A 288 6.64 -17.31 -2.19
N THR A 289 6.52 -18.64 -2.31
CA THR A 289 5.25 -19.35 -2.05
C THR A 289 4.87 -19.43 -0.58
N GLN A 290 5.79 -19.16 0.33
CA GLN A 290 5.58 -19.20 1.78
C GLN A 290 5.46 -17.81 2.40
N LEU A 291 5.73 -16.76 1.63
CA LEU A 291 5.65 -15.38 2.12
C LEU A 291 4.20 -14.96 2.34
N LYS A 292 3.99 -14.25 3.43
CA LYS A 292 2.72 -13.58 3.71
C LYS A 292 2.51 -12.48 2.68
N MET A 293 1.31 -12.38 2.11
CA MET A 293 0.95 -11.34 1.16
C MET A 293 -0.05 -10.38 1.79
N ARG A 294 0.28 -9.09 1.74
CA ARG A 294 -0.62 -7.98 2.06
C ARG A 294 -0.34 -6.88 1.06
N MET A 295 -1.25 -6.70 0.10
CA MET A 295 -0.99 -5.77 -1.00
C MET A 295 -0.88 -4.32 -0.52
N MET A 296 -1.75 -3.89 0.38
CA MET A 296 -1.66 -2.56 0.99
C MET A 296 -1.33 -2.66 2.47
N PRO A 297 -0.41 -1.81 2.96
CA PRO A 297 -0.14 -1.70 4.39
C PRO A 297 -1.31 -1.06 5.12
N VAL A 298 -1.40 -1.30 6.42
CA VAL A 298 -2.30 -0.57 7.31
C VAL A 298 -1.81 0.87 7.50
N ALA A 299 -2.74 1.78 7.78
CA ALA A 299 -2.38 3.15 8.14
C ALA A 299 -1.93 3.19 9.60
N GLU A 300 -0.72 3.65 9.83
CA GLU A 300 -0.17 3.87 11.16
C GLU A 300 -0.77 5.16 11.73
N ARG A 301 -1.80 5.00 12.55
CA ARG A 301 -2.52 6.12 13.15
C ARG A 301 -2.83 5.86 14.62
N ASP A 302 -2.82 6.92 15.37
CA ASP A 302 -3.33 7.00 16.75
C ASP A 302 -4.87 6.99 16.79
N GLN A 303 -5.50 6.27 15.83
CA GLN A 303 -6.94 6.26 15.62
C GLN A 303 -7.41 4.94 14.98
N PHE A 304 -8.54 4.44 15.47
CA PHE A 304 -9.25 3.32 14.84
C PHE A 304 -10.77 3.52 14.90
N VAL A 305 -11.51 2.64 14.24
CA VAL A 305 -12.98 2.71 14.17
C VAL A 305 -13.59 1.44 14.74
N VAL A 306 -14.70 1.59 15.46
CA VAL A 306 -15.59 0.47 15.81
C VAL A 306 -16.88 0.66 15.03
N GLU A 307 -17.22 -0.30 14.18
CA GLU A 307 -18.48 -0.36 13.44
C GLU A 307 -19.43 -1.31 14.17
N ILE A 308 -20.67 -0.88 14.32
CA ILE A 308 -21.71 -1.65 15.03
C ILE A 308 -22.93 -1.73 14.12
N ASP A 309 -23.35 -2.93 13.79
CA ASP A 309 -24.49 -3.22 12.95
C ASP A 309 -25.47 -4.14 13.71
N LEU A 310 -26.73 -3.72 13.79
CA LEU A 310 -27.83 -4.48 14.35
C LEU A 310 -28.84 -4.85 13.24
N PRO A 311 -29.75 -5.79 13.49
CA PRO A 311 -30.83 -6.13 12.56
C PRO A 311 -31.65 -4.93 12.10
N ALA A 312 -32.09 -4.95 10.85
CA ALA A 312 -32.98 -3.92 10.33
C ALA A 312 -34.29 -3.88 11.18
N GLY A 313 -34.75 -2.65 11.41
CA GLY A 313 -35.92 -2.44 12.30
C GLY A 313 -35.56 -2.30 13.79
N THR A 314 -34.29 -2.46 14.16
CA THR A 314 -33.85 -2.20 15.55
C THR A 314 -34.03 -0.72 15.89
N PRO A 315 -34.69 -0.40 17.04
CA PRO A 315 -34.87 0.97 17.49
C PRO A 315 -33.52 1.61 17.88
N LEU A 316 -33.44 2.94 17.72
CA LEU A 316 -32.24 3.70 18.01
C LEU A 316 -31.73 3.51 19.45
N GLU A 317 -32.63 3.35 20.42
CA GLU A 317 -32.31 3.14 21.83
C GLU A 317 -31.50 1.87 22.07
N ARG A 318 -31.80 0.78 21.32
CA ARG A 318 -31.01 -0.45 21.42
C ARG A 318 -29.62 -0.28 20.82
N THR A 319 -29.53 0.36 19.66
CA THR A 319 -28.25 0.70 19.04
C THR A 319 -27.40 1.59 19.96
N ALA A 320 -28.05 2.58 20.59
CA ALA A 320 -27.42 3.44 21.59
C ALA A 320 -26.88 2.67 22.79
N GLN A 321 -27.64 1.71 23.33
CA GLN A 321 -27.18 0.88 24.44
C GLN A 321 -25.92 0.08 24.11
N VAL A 322 -25.84 -0.50 22.91
CA VAL A 322 -24.66 -1.25 22.45
C VAL A 322 -23.48 -0.28 22.28
N ALA A 323 -23.70 0.84 21.58
CA ALA A 323 -22.67 1.85 21.36
C ALA A 323 -22.11 2.44 22.67
N ASP A 324 -22.99 2.74 23.63
CA ASP A 324 -22.61 3.25 24.95
C ASP A 324 -21.86 2.21 25.80
N SER A 325 -22.22 0.94 25.67
CA SER A 325 -21.49 -0.14 26.36
C SER A 325 -20.07 -0.27 25.82
N MET A 326 -19.90 -0.20 24.51
CA MET A 326 -18.59 -0.21 23.87
C MET A 326 -17.79 1.03 24.23
N ARG A 327 -18.39 2.22 24.16
CA ARG A 327 -17.75 3.48 24.55
C ARG A 327 -17.22 3.43 25.99
N ARG A 328 -18.06 3.00 26.96
CA ARG A 328 -17.67 2.89 28.37
C ARG A 328 -16.50 1.94 28.57
N LYS A 329 -16.50 0.80 27.88
CA LYS A 329 -15.39 -0.16 27.94
C LYS A 329 -14.07 0.45 27.41
N LEU A 330 -14.14 1.13 26.26
CA LEU A 330 -12.97 1.77 25.66
C LEU A 330 -12.45 2.92 26.52
N GLN A 331 -13.32 3.71 27.14
CA GLN A 331 -12.91 4.81 28.03
C GLN A 331 -12.25 4.36 29.34
N GLN A 332 -12.44 3.11 29.74
CA GLN A 332 -11.75 2.53 30.91
C GLN A 332 -10.30 2.14 30.59
N ASP A 333 -9.94 2.08 29.33
CA ASP A 333 -8.58 1.76 28.90
C ASP A 333 -7.74 3.04 28.85
N GLU A 334 -6.68 3.09 29.65
CA GLU A 334 -5.80 4.26 29.77
C GLU A 334 -5.10 4.65 28.45
N ARG A 335 -5.02 3.74 27.49
CA ARG A 335 -4.45 3.96 26.16
C ARG A 335 -5.38 4.76 25.25
N VAL A 336 -6.67 4.84 25.59
CA VAL A 336 -7.68 5.60 24.84
C VAL A 336 -7.69 7.05 25.32
N GLN A 337 -7.59 7.98 24.37
CA GLN A 337 -7.67 9.41 24.62
C GLN A 337 -9.11 9.93 24.56
N SER A 338 -9.86 9.54 23.53
CA SER A 338 -11.24 9.96 23.34
C SER A 338 -12.03 8.97 22.49
N VAL A 339 -13.35 8.95 22.70
CA VAL A 339 -14.30 8.15 21.91
C VAL A 339 -15.43 9.04 21.44
N THR A 340 -15.58 9.16 20.12
CA THR A 340 -16.69 9.87 19.50
C THR A 340 -17.65 8.86 18.90
N ALA A 341 -18.89 8.86 19.36
CA ALA A 341 -19.91 7.93 18.90
C ALA A 341 -20.93 8.64 17.99
N PHE A 342 -21.12 8.07 16.81
CA PHE A 342 -22.14 8.41 15.84
C PHE A 342 -23.20 7.30 15.87
N VAL A 343 -24.38 7.60 16.43
CA VAL A 343 -25.44 6.61 16.61
C VAL A 343 -26.59 6.93 15.68
N GLY A 344 -26.97 5.99 14.82
CA GLY A 344 -27.99 6.21 13.79
C GLY A 344 -27.49 6.99 12.57
N CYS A 345 -26.23 7.42 12.58
CA CYS A 345 -25.58 8.15 11.49
C CYS A 345 -24.13 7.71 11.33
N SER A 346 -23.48 8.19 10.29
CA SER A 346 -22.05 7.96 10.05
C SER A 346 -21.26 9.22 10.31
N ALA A 347 -19.99 9.06 10.65
CA ALA A 347 -19.04 10.16 10.67
C ALA A 347 -18.91 10.79 9.27
N PRO A 348 -18.70 12.11 9.16
CA PRO A 348 -18.17 12.72 7.95
C PRO A 348 -16.86 12.04 7.55
N ARG A 349 -16.45 12.17 6.29
CA ARG A 349 -15.19 11.60 5.83
C ARG A 349 -14.02 12.17 6.62
N PHE A 350 -13.38 11.35 7.44
CA PHE A 350 -12.24 11.73 8.30
C PHE A 350 -10.92 11.15 7.81
N GLN A 351 -10.97 10.24 6.84
CA GLN A 351 -9.82 9.67 6.15
C GLN A 351 -10.13 9.48 4.67
N SER A 352 -9.14 9.62 3.80
CA SER A 352 -9.32 9.58 2.34
C SER A 352 -9.92 8.28 1.81
N SER A 353 -9.52 7.14 2.37
CA SER A 353 -10.01 5.82 1.97
C SER A 353 -11.30 5.38 2.70
N TYR A 354 -11.71 6.09 3.75
CA TYR A 354 -12.90 5.73 4.53
C TYR A 354 -14.13 6.47 4.03
N ALA A 355 -15.03 5.76 3.35
CA ALA A 355 -16.30 6.33 2.89
C ALA A 355 -17.33 6.39 4.02
N PRO A 356 -18.09 7.49 4.16
CA PRO A 356 -19.24 7.53 5.06
C PRO A 356 -20.25 6.45 4.74
N ARG A 357 -20.85 5.86 5.78
CA ARG A 357 -21.91 4.84 5.65
C ARG A 357 -23.28 5.51 5.54
N MET A 358 -24.26 4.81 4.99
CA MET A 358 -25.64 5.28 4.98
C MET A 358 -26.18 5.35 6.41
N ALA A 359 -26.90 6.42 6.72
CA ALA A 359 -27.58 6.56 8.02
C ALA A 359 -28.66 5.49 8.20
N GLY A 360 -28.79 5.00 9.42
CA GLY A 360 -29.81 3.99 9.79
C GLY A 360 -29.86 3.80 11.29
N LYS A 361 -31.07 3.73 11.86
CA LYS A 361 -31.27 3.57 13.32
C LYS A 361 -30.59 2.33 13.91
N ASN A 362 -30.31 1.34 13.07
CA ASN A 362 -29.72 0.06 13.44
C ASN A 362 -28.18 0.04 13.32
N ASN A 363 -27.53 1.16 13.03
CA ASN A 363 -26.08 1.19 12.96
C ASN A 363 -25.49 2.29 13.85
N ALA A 364 -24.25 2.07 14.29
CA ALA A 364 -23.45 3.08 14.96
C ALA A 364 -22.00 2.94 14.57
N GLN A 365 -21.25 4.04 14.74
CA GLN A 365 -19.84 4.12 14.47
C GLN A 365 -19.14 4.85 15.62
N LEU A 366 -18.03 4.29 16.11
CA LEU A 366 -17.20 4.95 17.10
C LEU A 366 -15.86 5.27 16.46
N ILE A 367 -15.46 6.54 16.50
CA ILE A 367 -14.09 6.96 16.22
C ILE A 367 -13.37 7.00 17.55
N VAL A 368 -12.29 6.23 17.66
CA VAL A 368 -11.50 6.09 18.89
C VAL A 368 -10.12 6.66 18.62
N ASN A 369 -9.75 7.70 19.36
CA ASN A 369 -8.40 8.25 19.37
C ASN A 369 -7.62 7.65 20.53
N THR A 370 -6.42 7.22 20.27
CA THR A 370 -5.49 6.62 21.22
C THR A 370 -4.32 7.56 21.51
N ARG A 371 -3.47 7.20 22.43
CA ARG A 371 -2.31 8.01 22.80
C ARG A 371 -1.12 7.87 21.84
N SER A 372 -1.07 6.73 21.11
CA SER A 372 -0.02 6.46 20.12
C SER A 372 -0.47 5.39 19.12
N VAL A 373 0.31 5.17 18.07
CA VAL A 373 0.10 4.11 17.08
C VAL A 373 0.19 2.73 17.72
N GLU A 374 1.18 2.51 18.58
CA GLU A 374 1.37 1.24 19.30
C GLU A 374 0.17 0.95 20.22
N ALA A 375 -0.35 1.97 20.91
CA ALA A 375 -1.56 1.84 21.71
C ALA A 375 -2.77 1.41 20.88
N THR A 376 -2.87 1.91 19.64
CA THR A 376 -3.91 1.47 18.69
C THR A 376 -3.78 -0.01 18.39
N GLU A 377 -2.59 -0.48 18.06
CA GLU A 377 -2.35 -1.89 17.71
C GLU A 377 -2.60 -2.82 18.90
N GLU A 378 -2.10 -2.48 20.08
CA GLU A 378 -2.32 -3.25 21.30
C GLU A 378 -3.81 -3.36 21.67
N ILE A 379 -4.60 -2.28 21.50
CA ILE A 379 -6.04 -2.29 21.74
C ILE A 379 -6.73 -3.19 20.71
N LEU A 380 -6.36 -3.07 19.44
CA LEU A 380 -6.92 -3.90 18.38
C LEU A 380 -6.60 -5.38 18.60
N ASP A 381 -5.37 -5.71 19.01
CA ASP A 381 -4.96 -7.08 19.32
C ASP A 381 -5.74 -7.66 20.54
N ALA A 382 -6.01 -6.84 21.55
CA ALA A 382 -6.73 -7.27 22.74
C ALA A 382 -8.26 -7.43 22.50
N TYR A 383 -8.84 -6.55 21.70
CA TYR A 383 -10.32 -6.44 21.63
C TYR A 383 -10.96 -6.95 20.35
N THR A 384 -10.28 -6.97 19.19
CA THR A 384 -10.91 -7.33 17.91
C THR A 384 -11.60 -8.67 17.96
N ASP A 385 -10.89 -9.73 18.34
CA ASP A 385 -11.46 -11.08 18.34
C ASP A 385 -12.43 -11.34 19.51
N SER A 386 -12.13 -10.75 20.68
CA SER A 386 -12.93 -10.97 21.89
C SER A 386 -14.26 -10.22 21.87
N MET A 387 -14.32 -9.08 21.17
CA MET A 387 -15.52 -8.24 21.10
C MET A 387 -16.40 -8.51 19.90
N ALA A 388 -15.91 -9.25 18.89
CA ALA A 388 -16.69 -9.60 17.71
C ALA A 388 -18.02 -10.30 18.02
N TYR A 389 -18.07 -11.02 19.14
CA TYR A 389 -19.25 -11.76 19.61
C TYR A 389 -19.77 -11.31 20.98
N ALA A 390 -19.41 -10.10 21.41
CA ALA A 390 -19.81 -9.58 22.73
C ALA A 390 -21.33 -9.34 22.87
N PHE A 391 -22.02 -9.11 21.75
CA PHE A 391 -23.44 -8.89 21.68
C PHE A 391 -24.07 -9.91 20.72
N PRO A 392 -25.03 -10.73 21.18
CA PRO A 392 -25.64 -11.77 20.34
C PRO A 392 -26.46 -11.22 19.16
N ASP A 393 -26.96 -9.99 19.31
CA ASP A 393 -27.83 -9.30 18.37
C ASP A 393 -27.10 -8.21 17.56
N ALA A 394 -25.78 -8.08 17.70
CA ALA A 394 -25.02 -7.05 16.99
C ALA A 394 -23.71 -7.58 16.43
N TYR A 395 -23.37 -7.17 15.23
CA TYR A 395 -22.03 -7.31 14.67
C TYR A 395 -21.18 -6.13 15.12
N VAL A 396 -20.09 -6.42 15.82
CA VAL A 396 -19.15 -5.42 16.30
C VAL A 396 -17.80 -5.66 15.65
N LYS A 397 -17.36 -4.70 14.85
CA LYS A 397 -16.10 -4.76 14.11
C LYS A 397 -15.15 -3.67 14.58
N TYR A 398 -14.02 -4.08 15.13
CA TYR A 398 -12.87 -3.20 15.37
C TYR A 398 -12.05 -3.12 14.08
N LYS A 399 -11.94 -1.92 13.51
CA LYS A 399 -11.31 -1.72 12.21
C LYS A 399 -10.09 -0.82 12.35
N GLN A 400 -8.91 -1.37 12.09
CA GLN A 400 -7.73 -0.57 11.85
C GLN A 400 -7.90 0.21 10.55
N LEU A 401 -7.51 1.47 10.54
CA LEU A 401 -7.53 2.26 9.32
C LEU A 401 -6.47 1.71 8.35
N ASP A 402 -6.80 1.70 7.08
CA ASP A 402 -5.93 1.27 6.00
C ASP A 402 -5.97 2.26 4.83
N TYR A 403 -5.11 2.05 3.84
CA TYR A 403 -5.10 2.87 2.63
C TYR A 403 -6.10 2.36 1.57
N ASN A 404 -6.77 1.25 1.82
CA ASN A 404 -7.74 0.64 0.92
C ASN A 404 -8.95 0.13 1.71
N ASN A 405 -10.06 0.86 1.63
CA ASN A 405 -11.28 0.51 2.36
C ASN A 405 -12.13 -0.53 1.61
N VAL A 406 -11.56 -1.71 1.37
CA VAL A 406 -12.32 -2.85 0.84
C VAL A 406 -12.50 -3.91 1.92
N PRO A 407 -13.63 -4.63 1.94
CA PRO A 407 -13.79 -5.79 2.81
C PRO A 407 -12.72 -6.85 2.53
N THR A 408 -12.29 -7.57 3.56
CA THR A 408 -11.28 -8.62 3.40
C THR A 408 -11.78 -9.71 2.47
N PHE A 409 -13.00 -10.19 2.71
CA PHE A 409 -13.67 -11.16 1.86
C PHE A 409 -15.04 -10.68 1.44
N GLU A 410 -15.32 -10.78 0.15
CA GLU A 410 -16.62 -10.65 -0.46
C GLU A 410 -16.85 -11.80 -1.43
N PHE A 411 -17.90 -12.56 -1.21
CA PHE A 411 -18.32 -13.63 -2.11
C PHE A 411 -19.73 -13.32 -2.58
N ARG A 412 -19.87 -13.05 -3.88
CA ARG A 412 -21.08 -12.53 -4.49
C ARG A 412 -21.79 -13.60 -5.30
N PHE A 413 -23.07 -13.82 -5.02
CA PHE A 413 -23.97 -14.62 -5.82
C PHE A 413 -24.88 -13.68 -6.60
N ILE A 414 -24.75 -13.67 -7.91
CA ILE A 414 -25.36 -12.68 -8.82
C ILE A 414 -26.28 -13.42 -9.79
N GLY A 415 -27.57 -13.11 -9.81
CA GLY A 415 -28.53 -13.74 -10.71
C GLY A 415 -29.95 -13.28 -10.50
N ASP A 416 -30.83 -13.62 -11.43
CA ASP A 416 -32.24 -13.24 -11.36
C ASP A 416 -33.01 -14.11 -10.33
N ASP A 417 -32.58 -15.37 -10.12
CA ASP A 417 -33.10 -16.20 -9.03
C ASP A 417 -32.50 -15.81 -7.68
N PHE A 418 -33.13 -14.81 -7.06
CA PHE A 418 -32.75 -14.33 -5.73
C PHE A 418 -32.81 -15.43 -4.66
N THR A 419 -33.76 -16.37 -4.76
CA THR A 419 -33.91 -17.43 -3.77
C THR A 419 -32.76 -18.41 -3.81
N ALA A 420 -32.35 -18.81 -4.99
CA ALA A 420 -31.18 -19.67 -5.18
C ALA A 420 -29.89 -18.97 -4.76
N ALA A 421 -29.73 -17.68 -5.11
CA ALA A 421 -28.57 -16.90 -4.69
C ALA A 421 -28.48 -16.76 -3.16
N LYS A 422 -29.62 -16.53 -2.48
CA LYS A 422 -29.70 -16.44 -1.02
C LYS A 422 -29.39 -17.79 -0.36
N ALA A 423 -29.95 -18.89 -0.83
CA ALA A 423 -29.65 -20.22 -0.30
C ALA A 423 -28.17 -20.61 -0.45
N ALA A 424 -27.55 -20.24 -1.57
CA ALA A 424 -26.11 -20.45 -1.78
C ALA A 424 -25.25 -19.60 -0.83
N ALA A 425 -25.62 -18.34 -0.64
CA ALA A 425 -24.94 -17.45 0.31
C ALA A 425 -25.04 -17.96 1.75
N GLU A 426 -26.20 -18.43 2.16
CA GLU A 426 -26.44 -19.03 3.49
C GLU A 426 -25.54 -20.27 3.71
N GLN A 427 -25.47 -21.17 2.72
CA GLN A 427 -24.62 -22.35 2.78
C GLN A 427 -23.14 -21.97 2.88
N LEU A 428 -22.67 -21.00 2.08
CA LEU A 428 -21.30 -20.53 2.15
C LEU A 428 -20.98 -19.91 3.50
N ALA A 429 -21.85 -19.03 4.01
CA ALA A 429 -21.67 -18.39 5.31
C ALA A 429 -21.63 -19.41 6.46
N ALA A 430 -22.48 -20.43 6.43
CA ALA A 430 -22.48 -21.52 7.41
C ALA A 430 -21.14 -22.27 7.41
N ARG A 431 -20.58 -22.56 6.22
CA ARG A 431 -19.26 -23.20 6.09
C ARG A 431 -18.14 -22.30 6.57
N MET A 432 -18.17 -21.03 6.20
CA MET A 432 -17.16 -20.06 6.61
C MET A 432 -17.13 -19.82 8.12
N ARG A 433 -18.28 -19.85 8.81
CA ARG A 433 -18.35 -19.76 10.27
C ARG A 433 -17.63 -20.90 11.01
N SER A 434 -17.51 -22.06 10.37
CA SER A 434 -16.77 -23.20 10.93
C SER A 434 -15.26 -23.16 10.64
N MET A 435 -14.78 -22.22 9.79
CA MET A 435 -13.36 -22.13 9.41
C MET A 435 -12.57 -21.38 10.49
N PRO A 436 -11.45 -21.96 10.96
CA PRO A 436 -10.57 -21.24 11.87
C PRO A 436 -9.96 -20.03 11.18
N GLY A 437 -9.89 -18.90 11.89
CA GLY A 437 -9.28 -17.68 11.36
C GLY A 437 -10.28 -16.66 10.79
N LEU A 438 -11.56 -17.00 10.67
CA LEU A 438 -12.63 -16.07 10.28
C LEU A 438 -13.45 -15.60 11.48
N VAL A 439 -13.91 -14.35 11.39
CA VAL A 439 -14.86 -13.71 12.32
C VAL A 439 -15.87 -12.87 11.54
N ASN A 440 -16.97 -12.48 12.18
CA ASN A 440 -18.01 -11.61 11.60
C ASN A 440 -18.55 -12.11 10.24
N VAL A 441 -18.71 -13.43 10.09
CA VAL A 441 -19.26 -14.00 8.85
C VAL A 441 -20.75 -13.75 8.76
N HIS A 442 -21.18 -12.97 7.79
CA HIS A 442 -22.59 -12.63 7.54
C HIS A 442 -22.85 -12.37 6.06
N TRP A 443 -24.10 -12.23 5.65
CA TRP A 443 -24.49 -11.82 4.29
C TRP A 443 -25.51 -10.67 4.32
N ASP A 444 -25.69 -10.00 3.21
CA ASP A 444 -26.41 -8.73 3.07
C ASP A 444 -27.82 -8.69 3.69
N SER A 445 -28.60 -9.75 3.59
CA SER A 445 -29.99 -9.83 4.04
C SER A 445 -30.18 -10.98 5.02
N GLU A 446 -29.21 -11.23 5.89
CA GLU A 446 -29.23 -12.35 6.82
C GLU A 446 -30.46 -12.34 7.75
N GLN A 447 -30.83 -11.15 8.19
CA GLN A 447 -31.94 -11.01 9.09
C GLN A 447 -33.12 -10.29 8.41
N PRO A 448 -34.23 -10.96 8.18
CA PRO A 448 -35.41 -10.32 7.63
C PRO A 448 -36.02 -9.31 8.64
N GLN A 449 -36.62 -8.27 8.11
CA GLN A 449 -37.27 -7.23 8.90
C GLN A 449 -38.71 -7.66 9.25
N PRO A 450 -39.13 -7.58 10.51
CA PRO A 450 -40.51 -7.81 10.86
C PRO A 450 -41.40 -6.69 10.31
N ILE A 451 -42.48 -7.06 9.64
CA ILE A 451 -43.48 -6.15 9.09
C ILE A 451 -44.87 -6.57 9.50
N VAL A 452 -45.79 -5.63 9.38
CA VAL A 452 -47.23 -5.93 9.47
C VAL A 452 -47.82 -5.81 8.08
N ASP A 453 -48.26 -6.94 7.52
CA ASP A 453 -48.89 -6.99 6.21
C ASP A 453 -50.38 -6.71 6.34
N ILE A 454 -50.85 -5.64 5.68
CA ILE A 454 -52.26 -5.24 5.68
C ILE A 454 -52.81 -5.46 4.27
N ARG A 455 -53.59 -6.52 4.12
CA ARG A 455 -54.19 -6.89 2.85
C ARG A 455 -55.68 -6.47 2.82
N LEU A 456 -55.98 -5.45 2.01
CA LEU A 456 -57.34 -5.02 1.77
C LEU A 456 -58.10 -6.07 0.93
N ASP A 457 -59.31 -6.44 1.36
CA ASP A 457 -60.24 -7.15 0.50
C ASP A 457 -60.73 -6.18 -0.59
N PRO A 458 -60.40 -6.39 -1.87
CA PRO A 458 -60.67 -5.42 -2.92
C PRO A 458 -62.21 -5.24 -3.15
N VAL A 459 -63.01 -6.27 -2.89
CA VAL A 459 -64.47 -6.20 -3.10
C VAL A 459 -65.10 -5.37 -1.99
N THR A 460 -64.87 -5.73 -0.75
CA THR A 460 -65.46 -5.07 0.42
C THR A 460 -64.93 -3.63 0.54
N ALA A 461 -63.63 -3.41 0.34
CA ALA A 461 -63.05 -2.07 0.39
C ALA A 461 -63.64 -1.15 -0.69
N SER A 462 -63.80 -1.65 -1.93
CA SER A 462 -64.41 -0.90 -3.02
C SER A 462 -65.88 -0.54 -2.78
N GLN A 463 -66.69 -1.49 -2.26
CA GLN A 463 -68.08 -1.26 -1.90
C GLN A 463 -68.25 -0.16 -0.85
N LEU A 464 -67.29 -0.08 0.09
CA LEU A 464 -67.29 0.91 1.16
C LEU A 464 -66.53 2.20 0.77
N GLY A 465 -66.07 2.31 -0.46
CA GLY A 465 -65.36 3.48 -0.97
C GLY A 465 -63.99 3.71 -0.32
N VAL A 466 -63.29 2.63 0.09
CA VAL A 466 -61.94 2.70 0.66
C VAL A 466 -60.93 2.21 -0.38
N THR A 467 -60.06 3.09 -0.86
CA THR A 467 -58.95 2.74 -1.70
C THR A 467 -57.69 2.49 -0.86
N LYS A 468 -56.67 1.88 -1.47
CA LYS A 468 -55.32 1.71 -0.80
C LYS A 468 -54.73 3.03 -0.34
N ALA A 469 -54.92 4.11 -1.12
CA ALA A 469 -54.44 5.45 -0.76
C ALA A 469 -55.17 6.03 0.45
N ILE A 470 -56.51 5.86 0.52
CA ILE A 470 -57.33 6.29 1.66
C ILE A 470 -56.94 5.49 2.91
N ALA A 471 -56.77 4.18 2.79
CA ALA A 471 -56.33 3.35 3.88
C ALA A 471 -54.95 3.77 4.41
N ALA A 472 -53.99 3.99 3.53
CA ALA A 472 -52.65 4.45 3.89
C ALA A 472 -52.68 5.82 4.58
N ALA A 473 -53.42 6.79 4.04
CA ALA A 473 -53.55 8.13 4.62
C ALA A 473 -54.17 8.13 6.03
N ASN A 474 -55.14 7.23 6.29
CA ASN A 474 -55.76 7.08 7.61
C ASN A 474 -54.89 6.30 8.61
N LEU A 475 -54.07 5.34 8.13
CA LEU A 475 -53.19 4.54 8.98
C LEU A 475 -51.91 5.28 9.35
N SER A 476 -51.42 6.16 8.48
CA SER A 476 -50.19 6.89 8.70
C SER A 476 -50.14 7.65 10.04
N PRO A 477 -51.14 8.44 10.45
CA PRO A 477 -51.12 9.11 11.75
C PRO A 477 -51.20 8.18 12.95
N ALA A 478 -51.61 6.94 12.73
CA ALA A 478 -51.73 5.94 13.79
C ALA A 478 -50.44 5.15 14.00
N THR A 479 -49.62 5.03 12.96
CA THR A 479 -48.35 4.29 13.00
C THR A 479 -47.13 5.19 13.13
N ASP A 480 -47.24 6.41 12.58
CA ASP A 480 -46.15 7.42 12.61
C ASP A 480 -46.76 8.83 12.75
N ALA A 481 -45.91 9.77 13.01
CA ALA A 481 -46.33 11.16 13.11
C ALA A 481 -46.45 11.80 11.71
N VAL A 482 -47.54 12.50 11.44
CA VAL A 482 -47.77 13.17 10.14
C VAL A 482 -47.72 14.68 10.29
N THR A 483 -46.87 15.34 9.53
CA THR A 483 -46.85 16.81 9.47
C THR A 483 -48.07 17.32 8.73
N ILE A 484 -48.88 18.15 9.41
CA ILE A 484 -50.13 18.69 8.87
C ILE A 484 -50.03 20.16 8.49
N ALA A 485 -49.11 20.90 9.10
CA ALA A 485 -48.88 22.33 8.84
C ALA A 485 -47.50 22.74 9.42
N ASP A 486 -47.08 23.98 9.08
CA ASP A 486 -45.92 24.61 9.64
C ASP A 486 -46.24 25.95 10.26
N VAL A 487 -45.56 26.29 11.34
CA VAL A 487 -45.59 27.62 11.97
C VAL A 487 -44.21 28.25 11.91
N TRP A 488 -44.13 29.50 11.50
CA TRP A 488 -42.89 30.25 11.46
C TRP A 488 -42.72 31.09 12.72
N GLU A 489 -41.58 30.92 13.39
CA GLU A 489 -41.14 31.79 14.49
C GLU A 489 -39.82 32.46 14.08
N GLY A 490 -39.91 33.69 13.63
CA GLY A 490 -38.76 34.35 12.99
C GLY A 490 -38.31 33.57 11.75
N ASP A 491 -37.06 33.15 11.72
CA ASP A 491 -36.46 32.35 10.63
C ASP A 491 -36.60 30.83 10.81
N ARG A 492 -37.30 30.37 11.86
CA ARG A 492 -37.47 28.95 12.16
C ARG A 492 -38.84 28.45 11.74
N GLN A 493 -38.85 27.43 10.90
CA GLN A 493 -40.02 26.64 10.55
C GLN A 493 -40.22 25.54 11.60
N ILE A 494 -41.38 25.54 12.26
CA ILE A 494 -41.73 24.56 13.27
C ILE A 494 -42.90 23.71 12.72
N PRO A 495 -42.69 22.43 12.42
CA PRO A 495 -43.72 21.57 11.90
C PRO A 495 -44.75 21.26 12.98
N ILE A 496 -46.04 21.35 12.63
CA ILE A 496 -47.15 20.84 13.43
C ILE A 496 -47.37 19.38 13.03
N VAL A 497 -47.12 18.49 13.96
CA VAL A 497 -47.17 17.05 13.74
C VAL A 497 -48.37 16.47 14.46
N MET A 498 -49.19 15.72 13.76
CA MET A 498 -50.31 14.99 14.30
C MET A 498 -49.93 13.52 14.53
N LYS A 499 -50.16 13.03 15.73
CA LYS A 499 -50.01 11.61 16.10
C LYS A 499 -51.17 11.16 17.01
N ASN A 500 -51.55 9.88 16.95
CA ASN A 500 -52.51 9.34 17.87
C ASN A 500 -51.94 9.22 19.29
N ASP A 501 -52.68 9.66 20.29
CA ASP A 501 -52.33 9.47 21.71
C ASP A 501 -52.70 8.05 22.14
N THR A 502 -51.77 7.12 22.07
CA THR A 502 -51.95 5.76 22.61
C THR A 502 -51.53 5.77 24.06
N ARG A 503 -52.42 5.49 24.98
CA ARG A 503 -52.22 5.55 26.45
C ARG A 503 -50.99 4.74 26.93
N GLU A 504 -50.51 3.77 26.16
CA GLU A 504 -49.36 2.92 26.49
C GLU A 504 -48.11 3.17 25.56
N GLY A 505 -48.17 4.14 24.65
CA GLY A 505 -47.05 4.48 23.76
C GLY A 505 -46.66 3.38 22.74
N ARG A 506 -47.38 2.26 22.70
CA ARG A 506 -47.11 1.13 21.80
C ARG A 506 -48.45 0.62 21.23
N GLN A 507 -48.51 0.58 19.89
CA GLN A 507 -49.61 -0.13 19.22
C GLN A 507 -49.25 -1.61 19.07
N SER A 508 -50.19 -2.50 19.45
CA SER A 508 -50.05 -3.92 19.13
C SER A 508 -50.57 -4.19 17.71
N VAL A 509 -50.08 -5.25 17.07
CA VAL A 509 -50.58 -5.69 15.76
C VAL A 509 -52.11 -5.92 15.80
N GLN A 510 -52.61 -6.40 16.93
CA GLN A 510 -54.05 -6.63 17.13
C GLN A 510 -54.84 -5.33 17.19
N SER A 511 -54.33 -4.28 17.82
CA SER A 511 -55.00 -2.98 17.91
C SER A 511 -55.09 -2.22 16.59
N LEU A 512 -54.19 -2.53 15.60
CA LEU A 512 -54.27 -1.96 14.27
C LEU A 512 -55.58 -2.32 13.55
N GLY A 513 -56.09 -3.54 13.74
CA GLY A 513 -57.38 -3.98 13.17
C GLY A 513 -58.59 -3.19 13.67
N ASP A 514 -58.48 -2.59 14.85
CA ASP A 514 -59.55 -1.80 15.48
C ASP A 514 -59.55 -0.32 15.09
N LEU A 515 -58.54 0.11 14.30
CA LEU A 515 -58.49 1.47 13.79
C LEU A 515 -59.61 1.73 12.79
N TYR A 516 -60.26 2.89 12.92
CA TYR A 516 -61.30 3.32 12.02
C TYR A 516 -60.76 4.10 10.85
N LEU A 517 -61.13 3.69 9.64
CA LEU A 517 -60.80 4.35 8.39
C LEU A 517 -62.00 5.18 7.92
N SER A 518 -61.74 6.42 7.50
CA SER A 518 -62.75 7.26 6.88
C SER A 518 -62.97 6.85 5.43
N THR A 519 -64.19 6.61 5.02
CA THR A 519 -64.57 6.31 3.64
C THR A 519 -64.78 7.59 2.83
N MET A 520 -64.83 7.50 1.50
CA MET A 520 -65.20 8.62 0.62
C MET A 520 -66.59 9.19 0.94
N GLY A 521 -67.49 8.37 1.43
CA GLY A 521 -68.85 8.78 1.85
C GLY A 521 -68.94 9.38 3.25
N GLY A 522 -67.82 9.60 3.95
CA GLY A 522 -67.79 10.20 5.30
C GLY A 522 -68.12 9.21 6.42
N GLN A 523 -68.33 7.95 6.12
CA GLN A 523 -68.55 6.91 7.13
C GLN A 523 -67.20 6.41 7.68
N SER A 524 -67.21 5.88 8.91
CA SER A 524 -66.05 5.27 9.52
C SER A 524 -66.22 3.76 9.61
N VAL A 525 -65.21 3.02 9.13
CA VAL A 525 -65.21 1.55 9.06
C VAL A 525 -63.96 1.00 9.76
N PRO A 526 -64.07 0.02 10.67
CA PRO A 526 -62.88 -0.56 11.28
C PRO A 526 -62.07 -1.36 10.24
N LEU A 527 -60.73 -1.25 10.33
CA LEU A 527 -59.82 -1.87 9.38
C LEU A 527 -60.03 -3.39 9.25
N ARG A 528 -60.31 -4.08 10.35
CA ARG A 528 -60.59 -5.54 10.39
C ARG A 528 -61.80 -5.99 9.55
N GLN A 529 -62.71 -5.06 9.20
CA GLN A 529 -63.86 -5.38 8.35
C GLN A 529 -63.49 -5.45 6.86
N ILE A 530 -62.41 -4.74 6.46
CA ILE A 530 -62.00 -4.57 5.06
C ILE A 530 -60.61 -5.07 4.77
N ALA A 531 -59.86 -5.52 5.78
CA ALA A 531 -58.50 -6.00 5.62
C ALA A 531 -58.14 -7.10 6.61
N SER A 532 -57.26 -8.01 6.22
CA SER A 532 -56.49 -8.85 7.14
C SER A 532 -55.24 -8.13 7.59
N VAL A 533 -54.92 -8.26 8.88
CA VAL A 533 -53.71 -7.66 9.49
C VAL A 533 -52.88 -8.79 10.08
N GLU A 534 -51.76 -9.09 9.46
CA GLU A 534 -50.93 -10.25 9.82
C GLU A 534 -49.49 -9.85 10.03
N PRO A 535 -48.81 -10.34 11.07
CA PRO A 535 -47.38 -10.20 11.18
C PRO A 535 -46.68 -11.02 10.09
N SER A 536 -45.69 -10.44 9.43
CA SER A 536 -44.96 -11.09 8.36
C SER A 536 -43.48 -10.67 8.41
N TRP A 537 -42.71 -11.21 7.52
CA TRP A 537 -41.30 -10.90 7.38
C TRP A 537 -41.01 -10.43 5.95
N SER A 538 -40.19 -9.42 5.82
CA SER A 538 -39.73 -8.90 4.53
C SER A 538 -38.21 -8.88 4.49
N GLU A 539 -37.64 -8.96 3.29
CA GLU A 539 -36.21 -8.74 3.13
C GLU A 539 -35.84 -7.33 3.62
N SER A 540 -34.83 -7.26 4.46
CA SER A 540 -34.40 -5.98 5.05
C SER A 540 -33.71 -5.09 4.03
N LYS A 541 -33.04 -5.69 3.03
CA LYS A 541 -32.26 -4.99 2.00
C LYS A 541 -32.23 -5.82 0.72
N ILE A 542 -32.49 -5.20 -0.40
CA ILE A 542 -32.36 -5.79 -1.73
C ILE A 542 -31.25 -5.07 -2.47
N ILE A 543 -30.17 -5.79 -2.77
CA ILE A 543 -29.00 -5.26 -3.46
C ILE A 543 -29.01 -5.69 -4.92
N ARG A 544 -28.71 -4.75 -5.81
CA ARG A 544 -28.46 -5.00 -7.23
C ARG A 544 -27.12 -4.46 -7.63
N ARG A 545 -26.30 -5.29 -8.27
CA ARG A 545 -25.07 -4.89 -8.90
C ARG A 545 -25.25 -4.91 -10.41
N ASN A 546 -25.02 -3.77 -11.06
CA ASN A 546 -25.28 -3.62 -12.51
C ASN A 546 -26.71 -4.02 -12.91
N GLY A 547 -27.70 -3.71 -12.06
CA GLY A 547 -29.11 -4.02 -12.30
C GLY A 547 -29.57 -5.45 -11.92
N VAL A 548 -28.65 -6.38 -11.69
CA VAL A 548 -28.94 -7.79 -11.35
C VAL A 548 -28.92 -8.00 -9.84
N HIS A 549 -29.82 -8.83 -9.32
CA HIS A 549 -29.86 -9.17 -7.90
C HIS A 549 -28.54 -9.80 -7.45
N THR A 550 -28.03 -9.34 -6.32
CA THR A 550 -26.75 -9.79 -5.75
C THR A 550 -26.90 -10.05 -4.27
N VAL A 551 -26.45 -11.21 -3.82
CA VAL A 551 -26.31 -11.53 -2.40
C VAL A 551 -24.84 -11.70 -2.09
N THR A 552 -24.31 -10.93 -1.15
CA THR A 552 -22.89 -10.90 -0.80
C THR A 552 -22.66 -11.48 0.58
N VAL A 553 -21.78 -12.48 0.66
CA VAL A 553 -21.25 -13.00 1.92
C VAL A 553 -19.95 -12.26 2.23
N THR A 554 -19.86 -11.68 3.41
CA THR A 554 -18.67 -10.99 3.90
C THR A 554 -18.13 -11.68 5.15
N ALA A 555 -16.83 -11.58 5.34
CA ALA A 555 -16.14 -12.06 6.54
C ALA A 555 -14.91 -11.22 6.82
N ASP A 556 -14.53 -11.17 8.10
CA ASP A 556 -13.28 -10.58 8.55
C ASP A 556 -12.29 -11.67 9.00
N LEU A 557 -11.01 -11.32 9.04
CA LEU A 557 -9.96 -12.18 9.58
C LEU A 557 -9.76 -11.95 11.07
N LYS A 558 -9.46 -13.01 11.79
CA LYS A 558 -8.89 -12.88 13.13
C LYS A 558 -7.57 -12.13 13.08
N ARG A 559 -7.26 -11.44 14.15
CA ARG A 559 -6.02 -10.67 14.24
C ARG A 559 -4.80 -11.58 14.03
N GLY A 560 -3.84 -11.14 13.20
CA GLY A 560 -2.63 -11.91 12.85
C GLY A 560 -2.79 -12.98 11.77
N VAL A 561 -4.02 -13.30 11.33
CA VAL A 561 -4.27 -14.21 10.20
C VAL A 561 -4.21 -13.43 8.89
N MET A 562 -3.59 -14.00 7.85
CA MET A 562 -3.52 -13.40 6.52
C MET A 562 -4.57 -13.98 5.57
N SER A 563 -5.13 -13.13 4.70
CA SER A 563 -6.15 -13.56 3.72
C SER A 563 -5.66 -14.69 2.82
N SER A 564 -4.39 -14.66 2.42
CA SER A 564 -3.75 -15.69 1.59
C SER A 564 -3.77 -17.11 2.21
N GLN A 565 -3.86 -17.22 3.54
CA GLN A 565 -3.89 -18.50 4.25
C GLN A 565 -5.28 -19.16 4.21
N VAL A 566 -6.34 -18.35 4.13
CA VAL A 566 -7.73 -18.82 4.27
C VAL A 566 -8.46 -18.82 2.93
N VAL A 567 -8.14 -17.90 2.02
CA VAL A 567 -8.85 -17.73 0.74
C VAL A 567 -8.85 -18.99 -0.12
N GLY A 568 -7.75 -19.73 -0.12
CA GLY A 568 -7.63 -20.99 -0.89
C GLY A 568 -8.63 -22.05 -0.45
N GLU A 569 -8.83 -22.20 0.85
CA GLU A 569 -9.80 -23.14 1.40
C GLU A 569 -11.25 -22.70 1.12
N ILE A 570 -11.54 -21.40 1.26
CA ILE A 570 -12.87 -20.86 0.96
C ILE A 570 -13.20 -21.08 -0.53
N LYS A 571 -12.25 -20.76 -1.43
CA LYS A 571 -12.43 -20.99 -2.88
C LYS A 571 -12.71 -22.45 -3.21
N ARG A 572 -11.99 -23.38 -2.57
CA ARG A 572 -12.18 -24.80 -2.76
C ARG A 572 -13.58 -25.24 -2.31
N VAL A 573 -13.97 -24.88 -1.09
CA VAL A 573 -15.30 -25.20 -0.54
C VAL A 573 -16.41 -24.60 -1.38
N ALA A 574 -16.28 -23.33 -1.78
CA ALA A 574 -17.24 -22.66 -2.65
C ALA A 574 -17.38 -23.40 -3.99
N ALA A 575 -16.26 -23.75 -4.65
CA ALA A 575 -16.29 -24.41 -5.95
C ALA A 575 -16.89 -25.82 -5.89
N GLU A 576 -16.45 -26.65 -4.93
CA GLU A 576 -16.85 -28.06 -4.82
C GLU A 576 -18.25 -28.26 -4.28
N GLU A 577 -18.65 -27.50 -3.26
CA GLU A 577 -19.90 -27.76 -2.53
C GLU A 577 -21.07 -26.90 -2.99
N ILE A 578 -20.81 -25.70 -3.53
CA ILE A 578 -21.85 -24.69 -3.79
C ILE A 578 -21.95 -24.35 -5.27
N VAL A 579 -20.87 -23.86 -5.87
CA VAL A 579 -20.89 -23.35 -7.26
C VAL A 579 -21.28 -24.45 -8.25
N SER A 580 -20.83 -25.68 -8.01
CA SER A 580 -21.18 -26.85 -8.85
C SER A 580 -22.69 -27.17 -8.86
N LYS A 581 -23.46 -26.62 -7.92
CA LYS A 581 -24.91 -26.87 -7.75
C LYS A 581 -25.75 -25.65 -8.11
N LEU A 582 -25.14 -24.52 -8.48
CA LEU A 582 -25.87 -23.30 -8.82
C LEU A 582 -26.68 -23.47 -10.10
N PRO A 583 -27.87 -22.86 -10.18
CA PRO A 583 -28.60 -22.71 -11.43
C PRO A 583 -27.78 -21.91 -12.46
N PRO A 584 -28.01 -22.12 -13.77
CA PRO A 584 -27.25 -21.45 -14.82
C PRO A 584 -27.32 -19.92 -14.82
N ASP A 585 -28.39 -19.37 -14.27
CA ASP A 585 -28.67 -17.93 -14.15
C ASP A 585 -28.05 -17.28 -12.91
N VAL A 586 -27.50 -18.09 -11.97
CA VAL A 586 -26.76 -17.56 -10.81
C VAL A 586 -25.27 -17.81 -10.97
N ARG A 587 -24.49 -16.74 -11.01
CA ARG A 587 -23.03 -16.77 -11.10
C ARG A 587 -22.39 -16.41 -9.77
N PHE A 588 -21.21 -16.95 -9.53
CA PHE A 588 -20.38 -16.68 -8.36
C PHE A 588 -19.20 -15.79 -8.74
N GLU A 589 -19.00 -14.70 -8.00
CA GLU A 589 -17.87 -13.80 -8.16
C GLU A 589 -17.18 -13.56 -6.81
N ILE A 590 -15.86 -13.40 -6.85
CA ILE A 590 -15.05 -13.10 -5.67
C ILE A 590 -14.64 -11.64 -5.74
N GLY A 591 -15.00 -10.88 -4.72
CA GLY A 591 -14.69 -9.48 -4.56
C GLY A 591 -13.72 -9.22 -3.40
N GLY A 592 -13.76 -8.00 -2.88
CA GLY A 592 -12.94 -7.58 -1.75
C GLY A 592 -11.46 -7.48 -2.07
N GLU A 593 -10.63 -7.88 -1.13
CA GLU A 593 -9.17 -7.81 -1.28
C GLU A 593 -8.65 -8.62 -2.48
N GLU A 594 -9.30 -9.74 -2.80
CA GLU A 594 -8.92 -10.59 -3.94
C GLU A 594 -9.17 -9.90 -5.29
N GLU A 595 -10.31 -9.23 -5.45
CA GLU A 595 -10.62 -8.43 -6.65
C GLU A 595 -9.60 -7.32 -6.83
N ASN A 596 -9.27 -6.63 -5.74
CA ASN A 596 -8.27 -5.58 -5.72
C ASN A 596 -6.87 -6.09 -6.08
N ASN A 597 -6.47 -7.27 -5.57
CA ASN A 597 -5.20 -7.90 -5.92
C ASN A 597 -5.14 -8.26 -7.41
N ASN A 598 -6.25 -8.75 -7.98
CA ASN A 598 -6.36 -9.07 -9.39
C ASN A 598 -6.32 -7.82 -10.30
N GLU A 599 -6.69 -6.65 -9.77
CA GLU A 599 -6.55 -5.38 -10.50
C GLU A 599 -5.12 -4.82 -10.46
N ILE A 600 -4.35 -5.10 -9.39
CA ILE A 600 -3.02 -4.53 -9.17
C ILE A 600 -1.90 -5.39 -9.76
N LEU A 601 -1.92 -6.70 -9.50
CA LEU A 601 -0.81 -7.59 -9.84
C LEU A 601 -0.52 -7.70 -11.34
N PRO A 602 -1.52 -7.92 -12.23
CA PRO A 602 -1.26 -8.05 -13.66
C PRO A 602 -0.67 -6.79 -14.32
N PRO A 603 -1.15 -5.56 -14.02
CA PRO A 603 -0.51 -4.33 -14.51
C PRO A 603 0.95 -4.18 -14.06
N ILE A 604 1.27 -4.49 -12.80
CA ILE A 604 2.65 -4.46 -12.32
C ILE A 604 3.51 -5.49 -13.04
N ALA A 605 3.06 -6.73 -13.14
CA ALA A 605 3.78 -7.78 -13.85
C ALA A 605 4.00 -7.43 -15.33
N THR A 606 3.00 -6.87 -15.99
CA THR A 606 3.07 -6.39 -17.38
C THR A 606 4.08 -5.24 -17.49
N GLY A 607 4.04 -4.27 -16.57
CA GLY A 607 4.99 -3.15 -16.53
C GLY A 607 6.42 -3.62 -16.36
N ILE A 608 6.69 -4.54 -15.43
CA ILE A 608 8.01 -5.17 -15.26
C ILE A 608 8.42 -5.92 -16.53
N GLY A 609 7.53 -6.69 -17.14
CA GLY A 609 7.80 -7.40 -18.39
C GLY A 609 8.22 -6.47 -19.52
N ILE A 610 7.48 -5.38 -19.74
CA ILE A 610 7.83 -4.35 -20.73
C ILE A 610 9.20 -3.73 -20.40
N SER A 611 9.46 -3.40 -19.13
CA SER A 611 10.74 -2.86 -18.68
C SER A 611 11.90 -3.79 -19.02
N LEU A 612 11.76 -5.08 -18.73
CA LEU A 612 12.77 -6.08 -19.05
C LEU A 612 13.04 -6.20 -20.56
N VAL A 613 11.98 -6.12 -21.38
CA VAL A 613 12.14 -6.10 -22.85
C VAL A 613 12.88 -4.86 -23.32
N ILE A 614 12.54 -3.67 -22.82
CA ILE A 614 13.24 -2.42 -23.18
C ILE A 614 14.71 -2.51 -22.75
N ILE A 615 15.00 -2.97 -21.54
CA ILE A 615 16.36 -3.14 -21.04
C ILE A 615 17.13 -4.15 -21.88
N PHE A 616 16.50 -5.26 -22.28
CA PHE A 616 17.11 -6.25 -23.18
C PHE A 616 17.60 -5.61 -24.47
N PHE A 617 16.76 -4.86 -25.16
CA PHE A 617 17.17 -4.18 -26.39
C PHE A 617 18.22 -3.10 -26.13
N PHE A 618 18.12 -2.39 -25.02
CA PHE A 618 19.09 -1.34 -24.64
C PHE A 618 20.48 -1.93 -24.42
N ILE A 619 20.59 -3.05 -23.69
CA ILE A 619 21.86 -3.77 -23.47
C ILE A 619 22.36 -4.38 -24.78
N LEU A 620 21.47 -4.98 -25.59
CA LEU A 620 21.83 -5.54 -26.87
C LEU A 620 22.44 -4.48 -27.81
N PHE A 621 21.84 -3.29 -27.82
CA PHE A 621 22.32 -2.18 -28.65
C PHE A 621 23.68 -1.64 -28.12
N SER A 622 23.85 -1.60 -26.80
CA SER A 622 25.09 -1.14 -26.16
C SER A 622 26.27 -2.08 -26.39
N PHE A 623 26.08 -3.36 -26.11
CA PHE A 623 27.17 -4.36 -26.23
C PHE A 623 27.28 -4.99 -27.62
N LYS A 624 26.26 -4.89 -28.46
CA LYS A 624 26.16 -5.54 -29.78
C LYS A 624 26.41 -7.05 -29.73
N LYS A 625 26.17 -7.69 -28.57
CA LYS A 625 26.46 -9.11 -28.31
C LYS A 625 25.28 -9.77 -27.62
N PHE A 626 24.58 -10.67 -28.31
CA PHE A 626 23.40 -11.36 -27.79
C PHE A 626 23.68 -12.18 -26.51
N GLY A 627 24.85 -12.85 -26.48
CA GLY A 627 25.24 -13.66 -25.32
C GLY A 627 25.39 -12.87 -24.02
N ILE A 628 26.01 -11.69 -24.06
CA ILE A 628 26.15 -10.79 -22.89
C ILE A 628 24.76 -10.34 -22.45
N THR A 629 23.90 -9.97 -23.38
CA THR A 629 22.55 -9.50 -23.10
C THR A 629 21.74 -10.55 -22.33
N ILE A 630 21.73 -11.80 -22.81
CA ILE A 630 21.03 -12.89 -22.12
C ILE A 630 21.60 -13.14 -20.71
N VAL A 631 22.92 -13.24 -20.58
CA VAL A 631 23.55 -13.49 -19.28
C VAL A 631 23.28 -12.34 -18.32
N SER A 632 23.28 -11.09 -18.79
CA SER A 632 22.90 -9.93 -17.98
C SER A 632 21.45 -10.04 -17.48
N MET A 633 20.53 -10.42 -18.34
CA MET A 633 19.12 -10.58 -17.98
C MET A 633 18.91 -11.74 -16.97
N VAL A 634 19.56 -12.87 -17.19
CA VAL A 634 19.52 -14.00 -16.24
C VAL A 634 20.13 -13.62 -14.89
N SER A 635 21.16 -12.81 -14.91
CA SER A 635 21.83 -12.37 -13.67
C SER A 635 20.95 -11.52 -12.76
N THR A 636 19.96 -10.81 -13.31
CA THR A 636 19.02 -10.03 -12.50
C THR A 636 18.11 -10.89 -11.62
N THR A 637 17.84 -12.13 -12.02
CA THR A 637 17.01 -13.03 -11.20
C THR A 637 17.73 -13.52 -9.95
N LEU A 638 19.06 -13.47 -9.92
CA LEU A 638 19.84 -13.93 -8.76
C LEU A 638 19.65 -13.07 -7.50
N CYS A 639 19.24 -11.79 -7.67
CA CYS A 639 18.98 -10.91 -6.52
C CYS A 639 17.70 -11.23 -5.76
N LEU A 640 16.75 -11.85 -6.44
CA LEU A 640 15.45 -12.16 -5.84
C LEU A 640 15.60 -13.05 -4.60
N PHE A 641 16.60 -13.92 -4.60
CA PHE A 641 16.87 -14.79 -3.44
C PHE A 641 17.14 -13.99 -2.16
N GLY A 642 18.02 -12.99 -2.24
CA GLY A 642 18.34 -12.17 -1.07
C GLY A 642 17.13 -11.40 -0.56
N ALA A 643 16.35 -10.79 -1.46
CA ALA A 643 15.17 -10.02 -1.09
C ALA A 643 14.05 -10.90 -0.50
N MET A 644 13.76 -12.05 -1.11
CA MET A 644 12.77 -13.00 -0.59
C MET A 644 13.19 -13.59 0.76
N LEU A 645 14.47 -13.92 0.91
CA LEU A 645 15.01 -14.42 2.18
C LEU A 645 14.94 -13.35 3.27
N GLY A 646 15.24 -12.10 2.94
CA GLY A 646 15.14 -10.98 3.89
C GLY A 646 13.71 -10.79 4.41
N LEU A 647 12.73 -10.76 3.52
CA LEU A 647 11.32 -10.63 3.88
C LEU A 647 10.83 -11.86 4.69
N TRP A 648 11.32 -13.05 4.36
CA TRP A 648 10.96 -14.25 5.09
C TRP A 648 11.52 -14.27 6.52
N ILE A 649 12.78 -13.87 6.71
CA ILE A 649 13.43 -13.81 8.03
C ILE A 649 12.82 -12.70 8.90
N SER A 650 12.55 -11.53 8.32
CA SER A 650 11.95 -10.41 9.04
C SER A 650 10.45 -10.61 9.34
N GLY A 651 9.78 -11.56 8.65
CA GLY A 651 8.35 -11.77 8.77
C GLY A 651 7.50 -10.67 8.12
N VAL A 652 8.11 -9.73 7.43
CA VAL A 652 7.46 -8.61 6.76
C VAL A 652 6.70 -9.11 5.52
N PRO A 653 5.41 -8.73 5.33
CA PRO A 653 4.62 -9.22 4.20
C PRO A 653 5.06 -8.60 2.87
N VAL A 654 4.88 -9.37 1.81
CA VAL A 654 5.04 -8.87 0.43
C VAL A 654 3.81 -8.04 0.04
N GLY A 655 4.05 -6.84 -0.46
CA GLY A 655 3.01 -5.93 -0.93
C GLY A 655 3.51 -5.01 -2.05
N VAL A 656 2.69 -4.02 -2.42
CA VAL A 656 3.06 -3.02 -3.45
C VAL A 656 4.35 -2.29 -3.08
N THR A 657 4.55 -2.00 -1.81
CA THR A 657 5.74 -1.30 -1.32
C THR A 657 7.00 -2.15 -1.47
N SER A 658 6.99 -3.43 -1.10
CA SER A 658 8.14 -4.33 -1.33
C SER A 658 8.47 -4.49 -2.83
N MET A 659 7.47 -4.39 -3.72
CA MET A 659 7.69 -4.43 -5.17
C MET A 659 8.50 -3.23 -5.66
N PHE A 660 8.33 -2.03 -5.07
CA PHE A 660 9.22 -0.89 -5.34
C PHE A 660 10.67 -1.20 -4.97
N GLY A 661 10.88 -1.90 -3.84
CA GLY A 661 12.19 -2.41 -3.45
C GLY A 661 12.78 -3.37 -4.49
N PHE A 662 12.00 -4.34 -4.97
CA PHE A 662 12.45 -5.29 -6.01
C PHE A 662 12.81 -4.59 -7.33
N ILE A 663 11.98 -3.66 -7.78
CA ILE A 663 12.24 -2.90 -9.01
C ILE A 663 13.52 -2.07 -8.88
N SER A 664 13.72 -1.42 -7.73
CA SER A 664 14.93 -0.66 -7.44
C SER A 664 16.17 -1.55 -7.45
N LEU A 665 16.09 -2.75 -6.88
CA LEU A 665 17.14 -3.74 -6.92
C LEU A 665 17.48 -4.19 -8.34
N LEU A 666 16.48 -4.47 -9.18
CA LEU A 666 16.68 -4.84 -10.58
C LEU A 666 17.49 -3.77 -11.31
N GLY A 667 17.14 -2.49 -11.10
CA GLY A 667 17.86 -1.36 -11.68
C GLY A 667 19.32 -1.29 -11.21
N MET A 668 19.56 -1.41 -9.89
CA MET A 668 20.89 -1.36 -9.29
C MET A 668 21.79 -2.48 -9.81
N ILE A 669 21.26 -3.71 -9.88
CA ILE A 669 22.04 -4.86 -10.37
C ILE A 669 22.40 -4.69 -11.83
N MET A 670 21.48 -4.26 -12.68
CA MET A 670 21.74 -4.04 -14.08
C MET A 670 22.91 -3.06 -14.28
N LYS A 671 22.97 -1.98 -13.50
CA LYS A 671 24.08 -1.05 -13.51
C LYS A 671 25.42 -1.74 -13.18
N ASN A 672 25.44 -2.55 -12.13
CA ASN A 672 26.65 -3.28 -11.70
C ASN A 672 27.09 -4.33 -12.74
N VAL A 673 26.14 -5.04 -13.35
CA VAL A 673 26.37 -6.02 -14.43
C VAL A 673 26.96 -5.33 -15.66
N ILE A 674 26.41 -4.20 -16.08
CA ILE A 674 26.93 -3.41 -17.23
C ILE A 674 28.36 -2.99 -16.97
N LEU A 675 28.67 -2.41 -15.80
CA LEU A 675 29.99 -1.97 -15.44
C LEU A 675 31.01 -3.12 -15.40
N MET A 676 30.61 -4.28 -14.87
CA MET A 676 31.47 -5.45 -14.81
C MET A 676 31.79 -6.01 -16.20
N TYR A 677 30.76 -6.21 -17.03
CA TYR A 677 30.96 -6.78 -18.36
C TYR A 677 31.64 -5.83 -19.33
N GLN A 678 31.43 -4.53 -19.19
CA GLN A 678 32.18 -3.57 -19.97
C GLN A 678 33.67 -3.63 -19.64
N HIS A 679 34.05 -3.72 -18.37
CA HIS A 679 35.43 -3.87 -17.97
C HIS A 679 36.04 -5.19 -18.52
N ALA A 680 35.29 -6.30 -18.46
CA ALA A 680 35.74 -7.57 -19.03
C ALA A 680 35.93 -7.51 -20.56
N GLU A 681 35.04 -6.80 -21.27
CA GLU A 681 35.15 -6.58 -22.73
C GLU A 681 36.36 -5.68 -23.08
N ASP A 682 36.58 -4.62 -22.31
CA ASP A 682 37.73 -3.74 -22.47
C ASP A 682 39.05 -4.51 -22.29
N GLU A 683 39.19 -5.30 -21.23
CA GLU A 683 40.37 -6.15 -21.01
C GLU A 683 40.59 -7.22 -22.10
N ARG A 684 39.47 -7.75 -22.63
CA ARG A 684 39.53 -8.74 -23.72
C ARG A 684 39.92 -8.14 -25.06
N HIS A 685 39.40 -6.96 -25.39
CA HIS A 685 39.58 -6.36 -26.72
C HIS A 685 40.71 -5.37 -26.79
N LEU A 686 40.95 -4.54 -25.75
CA LEU A 686 42.00 -3.55 -25.72
C LEU A 686 43.31 -4.13 -25.18
N ALA A 687 43.27 -4.98 -24.17
CA ALA A 687 44.44 -5.63 -23.57
C ALA A 687 44.72 -7.03 -24.13
N HIS A 688 43.95 -7.52 -25.11
CA HIS A 688 44.07 -8.83 -25.76
C HIS A 688 44.17 -10.02 -24.80
N ARG A 689 43.49 -9.97 -23.64
CA ARG A 689 43.50 -11.03 -22.64
C ARG A 689 42.53 -12.16 -23.02
N SER A 690 42.76 -13.35 -22.46
CA SER A 690 41.79 -14.45 -22.58
C SER A 690 40.49 -14.12 -21.89
N ALA A 691 39.35 -14.69 -22.32
CA ALA A 691 38.07 -14.48 -21.68
C ALA A 691 38.06 -14.90 -20.18
N ARG A 692 38.92 -15.86 -19.81
CA ARG A 692 39.11 -16.28 -18.43
C ARG A 692 39.79 -15.20 -17.59
N ASP A 693 40.91 -14.68 -18.11
CA ASP A 693 41.73 -13.70 -17.40
C ASP A 693 41.04 -12.35 -17.36
N ALA A 694 40.34 -11.96 -18.43
CA ALA A 694 39.51 -10.76 -18.48
C ALA A 694 38.35 -10.81 -17.47
N ALA A 695 37.65 -11.95 -17.37
CA ALA A 695 36.58 -12.15 -16.39
C ALA A 695 37.11 -12.17 -14.95
N TYR A 696 38.27 -12.77 -14.72
CA TYR A 696 38.91 -12.79 -13.41
C TYR A 696 39.34 -11.39 -12.96
N ASP A 697 39.99 -10.64 -13.85
CA ASP A 697 40.42 -9.26 -13.58
C ASP A 697 39.21 -8.33 -13.34
N ALA A 698 38.14 -8.49 -14.14
CA ALA A 698 36.91 -7.76 -13.94
C ALA A 698 36.31 -8.02 -12.57
N GLY A 699 36.20 -9.29 -12.15
CA GLY A 699 35.75 -9.66 -10.81
C GLY A 699 36.65 -9.07 -9.72
N ALA A 700 37.98 -9.17 -9.87
CA ALA A 700 38.94 -8.70 -8.88
C ALA A 700 38.90 -7.18 -8.69
N ARG A 701 38.88 -6.39 -9.79
CA ARG A 701 38.94 -4.92 -9.74
C ARG A 701 37.58 -4.27 -9.44
N ARG A 702 36.49 -4.84 -9.94
CA ARG A 702 35.15 -4.29 -9.75
C ARG A 702 34.50 -4.63 -8.41
N MET A 703 35.07 -5.57 -7.65
CA MET A 703 34.55 -5.93 -6.33
C MET A 703 34.49 -4.73 -5.39
N THR A 704 35.55 -3.95 -5.29
CA THR A 704 35.60 -2.81 -4.36
C THR A 704 34.55 -1.76 -4.66
N PRO A 705 34.38 -1.22 -5.86
CA PRO A 705 33.29 -0.29 -6.17
C PRO A 705 31.92 -0.87 -5.93
N ILE A 706 31.66 -2.12 -6.37
CA ILE A 706 30.36 -2.77 -6.20
C ILE A 706 30.05 -3.03 -4.71
N PHE A 707 31.04 -3.42 -3.94
CA PHE A 707 30.89 -3.58 -2.48
C PHE A 707 30.57 -2.25 -1.81
N LEU A 708 31.26 -1.18 -2.17
CA LEU A 708 31.05 0.14 -1.59
C LEU A 708 29.66 0.70 -1.93
N THR A 709 29.23 0.60 -3.18
CA THR A 709 27.89 1.04 -3.61
C THR A 709 26.78 0.23 -2.95
N THR A 710 26.95 -1.08 -2.87
CA THR A 710 25.96 -1.94 -2.19
C THR A 710 25.92 -1.66 -0.69
N ALA A 711 27.07 -1.45 -0.05
CA ALA A 711 27.13 -1.12 1.38
C ALA A 711 26.45 0.22 1.68
N THR A 712 26.71 1.25 0.87
CA THR A 712 26.06 2.57 1.05
C THR A 712 24.55 2.50 0.84
N THR A 713 24.09 1.75 -0.17
CA THR A 713 22.64 1.56 -0.42
C THR A 713 21.98 0.76 0.70
N ALA A 714 22.59 -0.35 1.12
CA ALA A 714 22.06 -1.18 2.19
C ALA A 714 21.96 -0.39 3.51
N VAL A 715 23.01 0.36 3.84
CA VAL A 715 23.04 1.16 5.08
C VAL A 715 22.10 2.37 4.99
N GLY A 716 21.95 2.96 3.81
CA GLY A 716 21.05 4.10 3.58
C GLY A 716 19.56 3.79 3.83
N VAL A 717 19.16 2.53 3.72
CA VAL A 717 17.78 2.12 3.99
C VAL A 717 17.55 1.60 5.41
N ILE A 718 18.60 1.54 6.24
CA ILE A 718 18.49 1.08 7.64
C ILE A 718 17.50 1.93 8.47
N PRO A 719 17.48 3.28 8.38
CA PRO A 719 16.48 4.07 9.10
C PRO A 719 15.05 3.63 8.80
N MET A 720 14.71 3.36 7.54
CA MET A 720 13.39 2.85 7.14
C MET A 720 13.04 1.47 7.73
N ILE A 721 14.06 0.66 8.04
CA ILE A 721 13.85 -0.67 8.66
C ILE A 721 13.66 -0.51 10.17
N ILE A 722 14.40 0.40 10.81
CA ILE A 722 14.36 0.63 12.26
C ILE A 722 13.06 1.31 12.68
N GLU A 723 12.52 2.21 11.84
CA GLU A 723 11.22 2.85 12.05
C GLU A 723 10.08 1.83 12.15
N ASP A 724 10.29 0.62 11.63
CA ASP A 724 9.33 -0.51 11.61
C ASP A 724 7.96 -0.14 11.01
N SER A 725 7.95 0.86 10.13
CA SER A 725 6.75 1.29 9.43
C SER A 725 6.22 0.18 8.53
N SER A 726 4.94 -0.13 8.65
CA SER A 726 4.25 -1.13 7.81
C SER A 726 4.30 -0.77 6.31
N PHE A 727 4.53 0.51 6.02
CA PHE A 727 4.63 1.03 4.65
C PHE A 727 6.08 0.96 4.11
N TRP A 728 7.08 1.36 4.90
CA TRP A 728 8.45 1.55 4.45
C TRP A 728 9.39 0.39 4.77
N SER A 729 9.16 -0.32 5.87
CA SER A 729 9.98 -1.47 6.26
C SER A 729 10.05 -2.54 5.15
N PRO A 730 8.97 -2.88 4.40
CA PRO A 730 9.06 -3.83 3.29
C PRO A 730 9.99 -3.38 2.16
N VAL A 731 10.05 -2.07 1.86
CA VAL A 731 10.98 -1.50 0.87
C VAL A 731 12.41 -1.62 1.36
N GLY A 732 12.64 -1.17 2.60
CA GLY A 732 13.97 -1.18 3.24
C GLY A 732 14.55 -2.59 3.33
N VAL A 733 13.79 -3.55 3.84
CA VAL A 733 14.21 -4.96 3.96
C VAL A 733 14.50 -5.59 2.61
N SER A 734 13.67 -5.32 1.59
CA SER A 734 13.86 -5.83 0.23
C SER A 734 15.18 -5.32 -0.35
N ILE A 735 15.47 -4.01 -0.23
CA ILE A 735 16.70 -3.40 -0.76
C ILE A 735 17.92 -3.85 0.04
N PHE A 736 17.84 -3.89 1.36
CA PHE A 736 18.95 -4.29 2.24
C PHE A 736 19.38 -5.74 1.97
N ALA A 737 18.48 -6.68 2.14
CA ALA A 737 18.79 -8.10 2.00
C ALA A 737 19.01 -8.48 0.53
N GLY A 738 18.22 -7.91 -0.38
CA GLY A 738 18.38 -8.08 -1.81
C GLY A 738 19.70 -7.53 -2.33
N GLY A 739 20.13 -6.38 -1.84
CA GLY A 739 21.44 -5.78 -2.16
C GLY A 739 22.60 -6.68 -1.75
N ILE A 740 22.58 -7.23 -0.54
CA ILE A 740 23.60 -8.17 -0.06
C ILE A 740 23.61 -9.45 -0.92
N GLY A 741 22.43 -10.02 -1.21
CA GLY A 741 22.30 -11.19 -2.08
C GLY A 741 22.83 -10.91 -3.49
N ALA A 742 22.50 -9.75 -4.03
CA ALA A 742 22.97 -9.26 -5.32
C ALA A 742 24.49 -9.09 -5.37
N LEU A 743 25.09 -8.48 -4.34
CA LEU A 743 26.54 -8.35 -4.24
C LEU A 743 27.23 -9.71 -4.37
N ILE A 744 26.79 -10.68 -3.57
CA ILE A 744 27.38 -12.03 -3.61
C ILE A 744 27.24 -12.63 -5.01
N ALA A 745 26.06 -12.55 -5.62
CA ALA A 745 25.80 -13.12 -6.94
C ALA A 745 26.64 -12.44 -8.04
N VAL A 746 26.67 -11.09 -8.04
CA VAL A 746 27.38 -10.30 -9.04
C VAL A 746 28.89 -10.59 -9.01
N VAL A 747 29.48 -10.59 -7.82
CA VAL A 747 30.95 -10.78 -7.74
C VAL A 747 31.39 -12.24 -7.87
N THR A 748 30.51 -13.23 -7.62
CA THR A 748 30.90 -14.65 -7.69
C THR A 748 30.42 -15.34 -8.96
N VAL A 749 29.16 -15.19 -9.33
CA VAL A 749 28.54 -15.95 -10.43
C VAL A 749 28.79 -15.29 -11.80
N LEU A 750 28.70 -13.96 -11.88
CA LEU A 750 28.79 -13.25 -13.16
C LEU A 750 30.13 -13.43 -13.87
N PRO A 751 31.29 -13.28 -13.22
CA PRO A 751 32.57 -13.49 -13.88
C PRO A 751 32.71 -14.90 -14.46
N VAL A 752 32.20 -15.90 -13.75
CA VAL A 752 32.24 -17.30 -14.18
C VAL A 752 31.31 -17.54 -15.38
N LEU A 753 30.11 -16.92 -15.38
CA LEU A 753 29.19 -16.98 -16.52
C LEU A 753 29.79 -16.36 -17.78
N TYR A 754 30.42 -15.19 -17.67
CA TYR A 754 31.10 -14.54 -18.77
C TYR A 754 32.21 -15.44 -19.35
N TRP A 755 33.08 -15.97 -18.48
CA TRP A 755 34.14 -16.90 -18.92
C TRP A 755 33.55 -18.13 -19.62
N LYS A 756 32.52 -18.75 -19.12
CA LYS A 756 31.90 -19.95 -19.76
C LYS A 756 31.24 -19.62 -21.10
N LEU A 757 30.71 -18.42 -21.25
CA LEU A 757 30.11 -17.97 -22.49
C LEU A 757 31.14 -17.82 -23.61
N TYR A 758 32.27 -17.17 -23.32
CA TYR A 758 33.28 -16.81 -24.34
C TYR A 758 34.55 -17.67 -24.36
N GLY A 759 34.78 -18.49 -23.35
CA GLY A 759 35.98 -19.32 -23.27
C GLY A 759 36.09 -20.36 -24.42
N LYS A 760 34.99 -20.83 -24.98
CA LYS A 760 34.95 -21.71 -26.15
C LYS A 760 35.36 -20.99 -27.46
N GLU A 761 35.08 -19.71 -27.56
CA GLU A 761 35.47 -18.90 -28.73
C GLU A 761 36.97 -18.65 -28.74
N ASP A 762 37.53 -18.35 -27.56
CA ASP A 762 38.98 -18.13 -27.44
C ASP A 762 39.79 -19.40 -27.71
N GLN A 763 39.32 -20.56 -27.27
CA GLN A 763 39.96 -21.85 -27.64
C GLN A 763 39.91 -22.10 -29.15
N LYS A 764 38.80 -21.78 -29.83
CA LYS A 764 38.75 -21.90 -31.30
C LYS A 764 39.64 -20.90 -32.01
N ARG A 765 39.83 -19.67 -31.46
CA ARG A 765 40.75 -18.70 -32.01
C ARG A 765 42.22 -19.16 -31.88
N GLN A 766 42.62 -19.59 -30.68
CA GLN A 766 43.97 -20.10 -30.42
C GLN A 766 44.30 -21.32 -31.31
N THR A 767 43.36 -22.22 -31.52
CA THR A 767 43.54 -23.37 -32.40
C THR A 767 43.68 -22.96 -33.88
N ARG A 768 42.98 -21.90 -34.33
CA ARG A 768 43.10 -21.34 -35.67
C ARG A 768 44.41 -20.57 -35.88
N GLU A 769 44.85 -19.84 -34.88
CA GLU A 769 46.11 -19.08 -34.92
C GLU A 769 47.32 -20.02 -34.82
N GLY A 770 47.27 -21.03 -33.93
CA GLY A 770 48.28 -22.08 -33.85
C GLY A 770 48.38 -22.92 -35.13
N GLY A 771 47.23 -23.21 -35.78
CA GLY A 771 47.20 -23.87 -37.08
C GLY A 771 47.69 -23.04 -38.26
N ARG A 772 47.59 -21.70 -38.19
CA ARG A 772 48.19 -20.80 -39.17
C ARG A 772 49.70 -20.65 -38.95
N SER A 773 50.17 -20.58 -37.70
CA SER A 773 51.60 -20.53 -37.39
C SER A 773 52.32 -21.80 -37.80
N SER A 774 51.74 -22.98 -37.60
CA SER A 774 52.31 -24.26 -38.03
C SER A 774 52.31 -24.42 -39.57
N ARG A 775 51.35 -23.86 -40.31
CA ARG A 775 51.35 -23.82 -41.78
C ARG A 775 52.39 -22.89 -42.36
N ASN A 776 52.67 -21.76 -41.71
CA ASN A 776 53.72 -20.83 -42.13
C ASN A 776 55.10 -21.32 -41.76
N ALA A 777 55.28 -22.18 -40.74
CA ALA A 777 56.55 -22.78 -40.37
C ALA A 777 56.94 -23.98 -41.29
N HIS A 778 56.01 -24.59 -42.02
CA HIS A 778 56.26 -25.63 -43.00
C HIS A 778 56.29 -25.15 -44.46
N GLY A 779 56.16 -23.84 -44.68
CA GLY A 779 56.19 -23.22 -46.02
C GLY A 779 57.52 -22.55 -46.42
N VAL A 780 58.59 -22.65 -45.61
CA VAL A 780 59.92 -22.16 -45.92
C VAL A 780 60.87 -23.32 -45.84
N ASP A 781 60.85 -24.18 -46.84
CA ASP A 781 61.95 -24.96 -47.36
C ASP A 781 61.51 -25.61 -48.68
N VAL A 782 62.20 -25.23 -49.72
CA VAL A 782 62.42 -25.79 -51.01
C VAL A 782 62.29 -24.70 -52.11
N SER A 783 63.32 -23.93 -52.35
CA SER A 783 63.83 -23.60 -53.71
C SER A 783 65.22 -22.99 -53.59
N THR A 784 66.16 -23.78 -53.80
CA THR A 784 67.46 -23.38 -54.45
C THR A 784 67.40 -23.75 -55.86
#